data_fc62d8c593a8e502a17e564876125dd7
#
_entry.id   fc62d8c593a8e502a17e564876125dd7
#
_cell.length_a   1.000
_cell.length_b   1.000
_cell.length_c   1.000
_cell.angle_alpha   90.00
_cell.angle_beta   90.00
_cell.angle_gamma   90.00
#
_symmetry.space_group_name_H-M   'P 1'
#
loop_
_entity.id
_entity.type
_entity.pdbx_description
1 polymer ?
#
loop_
_entity_poly.entity_id
_entity_poly.type
_entity_poly.pdbx_seq_one_letter_code
_entity_poly.pdbx_strand_id
1 'polypeptide(L)'
;MTFSVVGTDTTTHKPVSISQSSRRQGLYMIGANGTGKTGLILNLVIQDIVQGLGLCVLDPHGDLTQDILARLPQDREQDVLLLDLADAAQFPFGLNLFTCPDITDPLKVQYTVDRVMHVFEKLFDVTRQTPLLMEYLRNCTYTIVYNQGYTMAEIPLLLMEEGFRRCLMSNVTDIDVTLFWKQYDLMKPSEQMEQASSILRRVREFLQPLSRPIVGQVHTTIDLRKIMDERKILLVKLDNQLEAVTSLIGSLIIALILNAAYSRVDTPVNKRKQFNVYADEFQRFATPDFATLLTEARKFGVATTIAHQIRDQLDPEDKNRAAALNVANLIVLKISGADAQEMAAEFDCTPPPPQVIGREALLIPKQDIVKHLLEHGHIDQRHVPFVRSYLRPVMGMIQEEKGTNLDVHGEKILLTTWRPSGGDIAGDIVSGILWKTSSTAPYLPSPIPALNSLLYDVMMTQNPHLVIPPRVLVGFANCGIGYYDVYRRLTPQEIQIICSPHPTFSKYIGLIAQRFLAWESQRQEFNQMVNFIQLLRNVMDVLAAKPVLVDSGQWQPKYGPQRTYADMQNEIASHLANLPRFTAYVKIAEAQTVEHTIKTLTPDRGVSLRKLDERKARIRVRTRTNYCRPRNEVEQEIAARQRIEPPEPKTKRVHTV
;
A
#
# COMPACT_ATOMS: atom_id res chain seq x y z
N MET A 1 -5.47 23.28 -19.50
CA MET A 1 -5.71 22.26 -18.45
C MET A 1 -6.71 22.86 -17.47
N THR A 2 -7.73 22.12 -17.10
CA THR A 2 -8.72 22.56 -16.11
C THR A 2 -8.22 22.14 -14.73
N PHE A 3 -8.28 23.05 -13.76
CA PHE A 3 -7.84 22.83 -12.38
C PHE A 3 -9.00 23.04 -11.42
N SER A 4 -8.95 22.34 -10.29
CA SER A 4 -9.84 22.58 -9.15
C SER A 4 -8.99 23.03 -7.97
N VAL A 5 -9.38 24.13 -7.32
CA VAL A 5 -8.70 24.67 -6.14
C VAL A 5 -9.11 23.86 -4.93
N VAL A 6 -8.13 23.30 -4.21
CA VAL A 6 -8.37 22.53 -2.97
C VAL A 6 -8.28 23.41 -1.71
N GLY A 7 -7.54 24.50 -1.76
CA GLY A 7 -7.36 25.42 -0.65
C GLY A 7 -6.31 26.47 -0.92
N THR A 8 -5.92 27.16 0.15
CA THR A 8 -4.86 28.18 0.13
C THR A 8 -3.72 27.70 1.01
N ASP A 9 -2.51 27.66 0.48
CA ASP A 9 -1.30 27.31 1.23
C ASP A 9 -1.11 28.24 2.43
N THR A 10 -0.88 27.68 3.60
CA THR A 10 -0.80 28.43 4.86
C THR A 10 0.46 29.29 4.97
N THR A 11 1.51 28.97 4.23
CA THR A 11 2.81 29.65 4.26
C THR A 11 2.90 30.70 3.17
N THR A 12 2.55 30.31 1.92
CA THR A 12 2.70 31.21 0.77
C THR A 12 1.46 32.02 0.45
N HIS A 13 0.31 31.67 1.07
CA HIS A 13 -1.01 32.24 0.81
C HIS A 13 -1.48 32.15 -0.65
N LYS A 14 -0.87 31.25 -1.43
CA LYS A 14 -1.26 31.00 -2.82
C LYS A 14 -2.31 29.89 -2.92
N PRO A 15 -3.21 29.92 -3.92
CA PRO A 15 -4.14 28.83 -4.14
C PRO A 15 -3.38 27.54 -4.54
N VAL A 16 -3.71 26.44 -3.87
CA VAL A 16 -3.25 25.10 -4.20
C VAL A 16 -4.33 24.43 -5.03
N SER A 17 -3.97 23.96 -6.20
CA SER A 17 -4.89 23.41 -7.19
C SER A 17 -4.47 22.01 -7.61
N ILE A 18 -5.45 21.21 -7.99
CA ILE A 18 -5.26 19.88 -8.56
C ILE A 18 -5.81 19.83 -9.98
N SER A 19 -5.03 19.31 -10.92
CA SER A 19 -5.47 19.16 -12.31
C SER A 19 -6.48 18.01 -12.47
N GLN A 20 -7.31 18.08 -13.51
CA GLN A 20 -8.23 16.98 -13.81
C GLN A 20 -7.47 15.70 -14.24
N SER A 21 -6.25 15.81 -14.74
CA SER A 21 -5.38 14.66 -15.04
C SER A 21 -4.87 13.98 -13.77
N SER A 22 -4.50 14.77 -12.78
CA SER A 22 -4.10 14.25 -11.45
C SER A 22 -5.28 13.63 -10.73
N ARG A 23 -6.47 14.25 -10.77
CA ARG A 23 -7.69 13.72 -10.14
C ARG A 23 -8.10 12.34 -10.68
N ARG A 24 -7.83 12.05 -11.95
CA ARG A 24 -8.05 10.70 -12.52
C ARG A 24 -7.20 9.61 -11.84
N GLN A 25 -6.14 9.99 -11.15
CA GLN A 25 -5.31 9.06 -10.39
C GLN A 25 -5.86 8.77 -8.99
N GLY A 26 -7.07 9.28 -8.69
CA GLY A 26 -7.75 9.14 -7.41
C GLY A 26 -7.37 10.22 -6.40
N LEU A 27 -8.30 10.53 -5.53
CA LEU A 27 -8.15 11.45 -4.40
C LEU A 27 -8.71 10.81 -3.14
N TYR A 28 -7.89 10.65 -2.13
CA TYR A 28 -8.29 10.14 -0.84
C TYR A 28 -8.27 11.23 0.23
N MET A 29 -9.38 11.36 0.97
CA MET A 29 -9.53 12.31 2.06
C MET A 29 -9.79 11.57 3.37
N ILE A 30 -9.01 11.90 4.40
CA ILE A 30 -9.24 11.37 5.75
C ILE A 30 -9.27 12.52 6.77
N GLY A 31 -10.13 12.41 7.77
CA GLY A 31 -10.18 13.39 8.84
C GLY A 31 -11.34 13.13 9.80
N ALA A 32 -11.18 13.50 11.07
CA ALA A 32 -12.20 13.37 12.09
C ALA A 32 -13.47 14.19 11.78
N ASN A 33 -14.55 13.93 12.52
CA ASN A 33 -15.78 14.69 12.38
C ASN A 33 -15.58 16.18 12.63
N GLY A 34 -16.24 17.01 11.81
CA GLY A 34 -16.21 18.48 11.95
C GLY A 34 -14.88 19.14 11.56
N THR A 35 -13.98 18.41 10.90
CA THR A 35 -12.68 18.96 10.44
C THR A 35 -12.75 19.68 9.11
N GLY A 36 -13.84 19.50 8.33
CA GLY A 36 -14.07 20.21 7.07
C GLY A 36 -14.12 19.34 5.81
N LYS A 37 -14.13 17.98 5.93
CA LYS A 37 -14.21 17.05 4.79
C LYS A 37 -15.35 17.39 3.83
N THR A 38 -16.58 17.41 4.34
CA THR A 38 -17.79 17.65 3.53
C THR A 38 -17.76 19.00 2.82
N GLY A 39 -17.23 20.06 3.48
CA GLY A 39 -17.03 21.37 2.86
C GLY A 39 -16.03 21.34 1.72
N LEU A 40 -14.95 20.58 1.85
CA LEU A 40 -13.96 20.42 0.78
C LEU A 40 -14.52 19.62 -0.39
N ILE A 41 -15.25 18.53 -0.14
CA ILE A 41 -15.98 17.77 -1.17
C ILE A 41 -16.95 18.66 -1.90
N LEU A 42 -17.75 19.44 -1.17
CA LEU A 42 -18.70 20.39 -1.75
C LEU A 42 -18.02 21.36 -2.70
N ASN A 43 -16.91 21.97 -2.29
CA ASN A 43 -16.16 22.90 -3.12
C ASN A 43 -15.66 22.25 -4.43
N LEU A 44 -15.15 21.01 -4.35
CA LEU A 44 -14.70 20.27 -5.52
C LEU A 44 -15.86 19.92 -6.45
N VAL A 45 -16.98 19.46 -5.91
CA VAL A 45 -18.20 19.13 -6.66
C VAL A 45 -18.73 20.36 -7.39
N ILE A 46 -18.84 21.50 -6.71
CA ILE A 46 -19.34 22.74 -7.35
C ILE A 46 -18.40 23.21 -8.46
N GLN A 47 -17.09 23.15 -8.24
CA GLN A 47 -16.12 23.49 -9.30
C GLN A 47 -16.26 22.56 -10.51
N ASP A 48 -16.45 21.25 -10.30
CA ASP A 48 -16.67 20.30 -11.40
C ASP A 48 -17.97 20.59 -12.17
N ILE A 49 -19.03 20.91 -11.45
CA ILE A 49 -20.32 21.29 -12.06
C ILE A 49 -20.16 22.54 -12.93
N VAL A 50 -19.48 23.56 -12.41
CA VAL A 50 -19.22 24.83 -13.15
C VAL A 50 -18.32 24.57 -14.36
N GLN A 51 -17.37 23.64 -14.27
CA GLN A 51 -16.52 23.23 -15.37
C GLN A 51 -17.25 22.35 -16.42
N GLY A 52 -18.53 22.04 -16.22
CA GLY A 52 -19.33 21.23 -17.12
C GLY A 52 -18.98 19.74 -17.08
N LEU A 53 -18.40 19.25 -16.00
CA LEU A 53 -18.10 17.82 -15.83
C LEU A 53 -19.34 17.06 -15.38
N GLY A 54 -19.39 15.77 -15.73
CA GLY A 54 -20.36 14.83 -15.16
C GLY A 54 -19.84 14.26 -13.86
N LEU A 55 -20.74 13.95 -12.92
CA LEU A 55 -20.35 13.41 -11.62
C LEU A 55 -21.46 12.59 -10.95
N CYS A 56 -21.03 11.74 -10.01
CA CYS A 56 -21.89 11.05 -9.06
C CYS A 56 -21.46 11.40 -7.64
N VAL A 57 -22.43 11.69 -6.77
CA VAL A 57 -22.17 11.89 -5.33
C VAL A 57 -23.00 10.88 -4.55
N LEU A 58 -22.32 10.04 -3.76
CA LEU A 58 -22.92 9.15 -2.77
C LEU A 58 -22.89 9.85 -1.42
N ASP A 59 -24.07 10.23 -0.91
CA ASP A 59 -24.23 11.02 0.30
C ASP A 59 -25.06 10.27 1.34
N PRO A 60 -24.45 9.60 2.32
CA PRO A 60 -25.17 8.85 3.35
C PRO A 60 -25.98 9.71 4.31
N HIS A 61 -25.59 10.98 4.48
CA HIS A 61 -26.24 11.89 5.43
C HIS A 61 -27.30 12.79 4.80
N GLY A 62 -27.20 13.04 3.49
CA GLY A 62 -28.12 13.88 2.74
C GLY A 62 -27.83 15.39 2.83
N ASP A 63 -26.94 15.82 3.71
CA ASP A 63 -26.60 17.25 3.89
C ASP A 63 -25.75 17.77 2.74
N LEU A 64 -24.78 16.98 2.28
CA LEU A 64 -23.94 17.33 1.11
C LEU A 64 -24.81 17.54 -0.13
N THR A 65 -25.78 16.67 -0.37
CA THR A 65 -26.73 16.79 -1.47
C THR A 65 -27.55 18.10 -1.39
N GLN A 66 -28.01 18.48 -0.22
CA GLN A 66 -28.73 19.73 -0.02
C GLN A 66 -27.85 20.94 -0.30
N ASP A 67 -26.62 20.89 0.19
CA ASP A 67 -25.62 21.94 -0.02
C ASP A 67 -25.23 22.11 -1.49
N ILE A 68 -25.10 21.01 -2.24
CA ILE A 68 -24.88 21.03 -3.69
C ILE A 68 -26.08 21.68 -4.39
N LEU A 69 -27.29 21.24 -4.08
CA LEU A 69 -28.50 21.77 -4.70
C LEU A 69 -28.71 23.27 -4.40
N ALA A 70 -28.27 23.74 -3.22
CA ALA A 70 -28.35 25.16 -2.86
C ALA A 70 -27.38 26.03 -3.70
N ARG A 71 -26.32 25.47 -4.23
CA ARG A 71 -25.23 26.18 -4.95
C ARG A 71 -25.15 25.82 -6.44
N LEU A 72 -26.04 24.96 -6.88
CA LEU A 72 -26.11 24.50 -8.28
C LEU A 72 -26.33 25.66 -9.25
N PRO A 73 -25.52 25.84 -10.30
CA PRO A 73 -25.78 26.78 -11.38
C PRO A 73 -27.11 26.48 -12.09
N GLN A 74 -27.81 27.53 -12.52
CA GLN A 74 -29.15 27.38 -13.09
C GLN A 74 -29.14 26.62 -14.43
N ASP A 75 -28.14 26.83 -15.24
CA ASP A 75 -27.92 26.17 -16.53
C ASP A 75 -27.67 24.67 -16.41
N ARG A 76 -27.16 24.22 -15.24
CA ARG A 76 -26.91 22.81 -14.97
C ARG A 76 -28.04 22.09 -14.22
N GLU A 77 -29.10 22.81 -13.83
CA GLU A 77 -30.25 22.24 -13.10
C GLU A 77 -30.92 21.10 -13.87
N GLN A 78 -31.00 21.22 -15.19
CA GLN A 78 -31.60 20.19 -16.05
C GLN A 78 -30.76 18.88 -16.16
N ASP A 79 -29.49 18.93 -15.79
CA ASP A 79 -28.59 17.79 -15.85
C ASP A 79 -28.62 16.94 -14.55
N VAL A 80 -29.32 17.42 -13.53
CA VAL A 80 -29.35 16.72 -12.21
C VAL A 80 -30.38 15.60 -12.21
N LEU A 81 -29.93 14.42 -11.81
CA LEU A 81 -30.75 13.29 -11.35
C LEU A 81 -30.61 13.21 -9.83
N LEU A 82 -31.72 13.28 -9.12
CA LEU A 82 -31.75 13.15 -7.67
C LEU A 82 -32.41 11.83 -7.27
N LEU A 83 -31.61 10.87 -6.83
CA LEU A 83 -32.10 9.64 -6.21
C LEU A 83 -32.18 9.88 -4.70
N ASP A 84 -33.38 10.08 -4.21
CA ASP A 84 -33.66 10.34 -2.79
C ASP A 84 -34.42 9.14 -2.21
N LEU A 85 -33.82 8.43 -1.22
CA LEU A 85 -34.49 7.28 -0.59
C LEU A 85 -35.82 7.61 0.04
N ALA A 86 -35.98 8.84 0.57
CA ALA A 86 -37.26 9.28 1.10
C ALA A 86 -38.34 9.38 0.00
N ASP A 87 -37.94 9.75 -1.21
CA ASP A 87 -38.82 9.83 -2.38
C ASP A 87 -39.14 8.46 -2.96
N ALA A 88 -38.15 7.55 -2.92
CA ALA A 88 -38.28 6.17 -3.38
C ALA A 88 -39.37 5.38 -2.59
N ALA A 89 -39.76 5.84 -1.41
CA ALA A 89 -40.89 5.28 -0.68
C ALA A 89 -42.21 5.30 -1.49
N GLN A 90 -42.39 6.24 -2.40
CA GLN A 90 -43.59 6.37 -3.26
C GLN A 90 -43.25 6.18 -4.75
N PHE A 91 -42.07 6.60 -5.16
CA PHE A 91 -41.58 6.53 -6.55
C PHE A 91 -40.21 5.86 -6.60
N PRO A 92 -40.12 4.52 -6.46
CA PRO A 92 -38.87 3.82 -6.51
C PRO A 92 -38.22 3.86 -7.90
N PHE A 93 -36.92 4.09 -7.92
CA PHE A 93 -36.05 3.82 -9.07
C PHE A 93 -35.65 2.34 -9.08
N GLY A 94 -35.29 1.77 -10.24
CA GLY A 94 -34.91 0.39 -10.36
C GLY A 94 -33.38 0.20 -10.43
N LEU A 95 -32.84 -0.73 -9.65
CA LEU A 95 -31.46 -1.16 -9.70
C LEU A 95 -31.40 -2.70 -9.77
N ASN A 96 -31.03 -3.23 -10.92
CA ASN A 96 -30.88 -4.67 -11.12
C ASN A 96 -29.49 -5.02 -11.64
N LEU A 97 -28.69 -5.74 -10.85
CA LEU A 97 -27.38 -6.23 -11.23
C LEU A 97 -27.40 -7.58 -11.96
N PHE A 98 -28.54 -8.30 -11.94
CA PHE A 98 -28.66 -9.63 -12.54
C PHE A 98 -28.85 -9.59 -14.05
N THR A 99 -28.99 -8.39 -14.63
CA THR A 99 -29.10 -8.23 -16.07
C THR A 99 -27.78 -8.57 -16.76
N CYS A 100 -27.81 -9.66 -17.55
CA CYS A 100 -26.70 -10.08 -18.39
C CYS A 100 -26.94 -9.63 -19.84
N PRO A 101 -25.95 -8.98 -20.48
CA PRO A 101 -26.11 -8.55 -21.88
C PRO A 101 -26.32 -9.69 -22.86
N ASP A 102 -25.81 -10.89 -22.54
CA ASP A 102 -25.88 -12.05 -23.41
C ASP A 102 -25.66 -13.32 -22.56
N ILE A 103 -26.75 -14.03 -22.29
CA ILE A 103 -26.73 -15.27 -21.48
C ILE A 103 -26.14 -16.48 -22.21
N THR A 104 -25.92 -16.37 -23.52
CA THR A 104 -25.28 -17.43 -24.31
C THR A 104 -23.75 -17.35 -24.28
N ASP A 105 -23.20 -16.24 -23.82
CA ASP A 105 -21.76 -16.02 -23.63
C ASP A 105 -21.37 -16.34 -22.17
N PRO A 106 -20.65 -17.46 -21.92
CA PRO A 106 -20.29 -17.86 -20.57
C PRO A 106 -19.45 -16.81 -19.82
N LEU A 107 -18.61 -16.01 -20.52
CA LEU A 107 -17.81 -14.96 -19.89
C LEU A 107 -18.70 -13.82 -19.39
N LYS A 108 -19.71 -13.42 -20.14
CA LYS A 108 -20.65 -12.36 -19.72
C LYS A 108 -21.51 -12.83 -18.54
N VAL A 109 -21.93 -14.09 -18.55
CA VAL A 109 -22.62 -14.71 -17.41
C VAL A 109 -21.72 -14.68 -16.19
N GLN A 110 -20.48 -15.18 -16.30
CA GLN A 110 -19.53 -15.21 -15.20
C GLN A 110 -19.27 -13.80 -14.63
N TYR A 111 -18.99 -12.82 -15.48
CA TYR A 111 -18.76 -11.43 -15.02
C TYR A 111 -19.99 -10.84 -14.32
N THR A 112 -21.19 -11.17 -14.79
CA THR A 112 -22.43 -10.72 -14.14
C THR A 112 -22.59 -11.35 -12.77
N VAL A 113 -22.39 -12.66 -12.67
CA VAL A 113 -22.44 -13.40 -11.40
C VAL A 113 -21.42 -12.88 -10.41
N ASP A 114 -20.15 -12.77 -10.81
CA ASP A 114 -19.08 -12.31 -9.91
C ASP A 114 -19.35 -10.91 -9.37
N ARG A 115 -19.90 -10.02 -10.19
CA ARG A 115 -20.29 -8.67 -9.76
C ARG A 115 -21.39 -8.68 -8.70
N VAL A 116 -22.42 -9.50 -8.89
CA VAL A 116 -23.47 -9.68 -7.88
C VAL A 116 -22.87 -10.25 -6.59
N MET A 117 -21.97 -11.24 -6.72
CA MET A 117 -21.30 -11.85 -5.57
C MET A 117 -20.44 -10.87 -4.79
N HIS A 118 -19.72 -9.94 -5.44
CA HIS A 118 -18.97 -8.88 -4.75
C HIS A 118 -19.86 -7.97 -3.89
N VAL A 119 -21.08 -7.69 -4.38
CA VAL A 119 -22.05 -6.94 -3.56
C VAL A 119 -22.52 -7.78 -2.37
N PHE A 120 -22.80 -9.06 -2.57
CA PHE A 120 -23.22 -9.97 -1.49
C PHE A 120 -22.10 -10.18 -0.46
N GLU A 121 -20.84 -10.29 -0.87
CA GLU A 121 -19.69 -10.36 0.03
C GLU A 121 -19.70 -9.20 1.02
N LYS A 122 -19.90 -7.98 0.53
CA LYS A 122 -19.96 -6.79 1.38
C LYS A 122 -21.20 -6.75 2.26
N LEU A 123 -22.38 -7.01 1.68
CA LEU A 123 -23.65 -6.85 2.39
C LEU A 123 -23.87 -7.88 3.47
N PHE A 124 -23.35 -9.09 3.27
CA PHE A 124 -23.58 -10.20 4.20
C PHE A 124 -22.40 -10.45 5.13
N ASP A 125 -21.39 -9.58 5.07
CA ASP A 125 -20.13 -9.74 5.81
C ASP A 125 -19.59 -11.18 5.69
N VAL A 126 -19.47 -11.62 4.44
CA VAL A 126 -19.08 -12.99 4.12
C VAL A 126 -17.59 -13.11 4.18
N THR A 127 -17.11 -13.79 5.20
CA THR A 127 -15.70 -14.14 5.33
C THR A 127 -15.44 -15.52 4.69
N ARG A 128 -14.18 -15.91 4.56
CA ARG A 128 -13.78 -17.26 4.16
C ARG A 128 -14.35 -18.36 5.07
N GLN A 129 -14.95 -17.99 6.21
CA GLN A 129 -15.55 -18.90 7.19
C GLN A 129 -16.99 -19.30 6.86
N THR A 130 -17.59 -18.74 5.80
CA THR A 130 -18.97 -19.05 5.39
C THR A 130 -19.07 -19.59 3.95
N PRO A 131 -18.31 -20.64 3.58
CA PRO A 131 -18.28 -21.15 2.19
C PRO A 131 -19.64 -21.63 1.70
N LEU A 132 -20.43 -22.24 2.57
CA LEU A 132 -21.76 -22.73 2.24
C LEU A 132 -22.72 -21.60 1.84
N LEU A 133 -22.72 -20.49 2.58
CA LEU A 133 -23.51 -19.31 2.24
C LEU A 133 -23.18 -18.80 0.84
N MET A 134 -21.88 -18.72 0.52
CA MET A 134 -21.41 -18.27 -0.79
C MET A 134 -21.82 -19.21 -1.92
N GLU A 135 -21.76 -20.50 -1.69
CA GLU A 135 -22.17 -21.51 -2.65
C GLU A 135 -23.67 -21.36 -3.00
N TYR A 136 -24.51 -21.27 -2.00
CA TYR A 136 -25.94 -21.06 -2.22
C TYR A 136 -26.26 -19.76 -2.93
N LEU A 137 -25.68 -18.64 -2.48
CA LEU A 137 -25.88 -17.33 -3.12
C LEU A 137 -25.40 -17.33 -4.57
N ARG A 138 -24.27 -17.98 -4.85
CA ARG A 138 -23.72 -18.13 -6.21
C ARG A 138 -24.68 -18.91 -7.10
N ASN A 139 -25.18 -20.04 -6.65
CA ASN A 139 -26.13 -20.84 -7.41
C ASN A 139 -27.49 -20.15 -7.63
N CYS A 140 -27.99 -19.43 -6.61
CA CYS A 140 -29.16 -18.54 -6.77
C CYS A 140 -28.89 -17.46 -7.83
N THR A 141 -27.72 -16.85 -7.79
CA THR A 141 -27.32 -15.78 -8.73
C THR A 141 -27.24 -16.32 -10.16
N TYR A 142 -26.56 -17.43 -10.39
CA TYR A 142 -26.53 -18.09 -11.72
C TYR A 142 -27.93 -18.38 -12.23
N THR A 143 -28.79 -18.97 -11.39
CA THR A 143 -30.16 -19.31 -11.77
C THR A 143 -30.95 -18.07 -12.19
N ILE A 144 -30.82 -16.95 -11.46
CA ILE A 144 -31.50 -15.70 -11.82
C ILE A 144 -30.91 -15.10 -13.08
N VAL A 145 -29.59 -15.11 -13.25
CA VAL A 145 -28.90 -14.57 -14.44
C VAL A 145 -29.31 -15.33 -15.70
N TYR A 146 -29.43 -16.64 -15.65
CA TYR A 146 -29.96 -17.44 -16.79
C TYR A 146 -31.45 -17.18 -17.07
N ASN A 147 -32.18 -16.67 -16.09
CA ASN A 147 -33.60 -16.35 -16.19
C ASN A 147 -33.81 -14.84 -16.16
N GLN A 148 -33.52 -14.17 -17.27
CA GLN A 148 -33.71 -12.73 -17.40
C GLN A 148 -35.20 -12.38 -17.14
N GLY A 149 -35.43 -11.33 -16.37
CA GLY A 149 -36.77 -10.96 -15.91
C GLY A 149 -37.02 -11.24 -14.42
N TYR A 150 -36.04 -11.83 -13.74
CA TYR A 150 -36.05 -12.01 -12.29
C TYR A 150 -34.97 -11.18 -11.60
N THR A 151 -35.08 -11.04 -10.29
CA THR A 151 -34.23 -10.13 -9.51
C THR A 151 -33.84 -10.76 -8.16
N MET A 152 -33.19 -10.01 -7.31
CA MET A 152 -32.91 -10.42 -5.93
C MET A 152 -34.19 -10.76 -5.14
N ALA A 153 -35.34 -10.18 -5.51
CA ALA A 153 -36.59 -10.38 -4.81
C ALA A 153 -37.09 -11.82 -4.89
N GLU A 154 -36.66 -12.61 -5.89
CA GLU A 154 -37.07 -13.96 -6.11
C GLU A 154 -36.14 -15.02 -5.44
N ILE A 155 -35.02 -14.64 -4.85
CA ILE A 155 -34.12 -15.57 -4.12
C ILE A 155 -34.86 -16.37 -3.03
N PRO A 156 -35.70 -15.76 -2.19
CA PRO A 156 -36.46 -16.53 -1.19
C PRO A 156 -37.34 -17.61 -1.79
N LEU A 157 -38.03 -17.34 -2.92
CA LEU A 157 -38.85 -18.33 -3.61
C LEU A 157 -38.02 -19.45 -4.22
N LEU A 158 -36.88 -19.11 -4.81
CA LEU A 158 -35.95 -20.08 -5.37
C LEU A 158 -35.47 -21.09 -4.32
N LEU A 159 -35.29 -20.67 -3.08
CA LEU A 159 -34.89 -21.53 -1.96
C LEU A 159 -36.04 -22.29 -1.33
N MET A 160 -37.27 -21.73 -1.31
CA MET A 160 -38.38 -22.29 -0.55
C MET A 160 -39.38 -23.09 -1.42
N GLU A 161 -39.53 -22.74 -2.70
CA GLU A 161 -40.61 -23.23 -3.55
C GLU A 161 -40.06 -24.12 -4.67
N GLU A 162 -40.19 -25.43 -4.53
CA GLU A 162 -39.70 -26.41 -5.51
C GLU A 162 -40.25 -26.17 -6.92
N GLY A 163 -41.55 -25.86 -7.02
CA GLY A 163 -42.24 -25.62 -8.30
C GLY A 163 -41.63 -24.43 -9.04
N PHE A 164 -41.38 -23.32 -8.31
CA PHE A 164 -40.73 -22.13 -8.84
C PHE A 164 -39.30 -22.44 -9.28
N ARG A 165 -38.51 -23.07 -8.43
CA ARG A 165 -37.13 -23.49 -8.73
C ARG A 165 -37.07 -24.37 -9.97
N ARG A 166 -37.95 -25.38 -10.08
CA ARG A 166 -38.00 -26.31 -11.22
C ARG A 166 -38.32 -25.55 -12.52
N CYS A 167 -39.20 -24.57 -12.48
CA CYS A 167 -39.52 -23.72 -13.63
C CYS A 167 -38.28 -22.98 -14.10
N LEU A 168 -37.52 -22.30 -13.20
CA LEU A 168 -36.34 -21.56 -13.57
C LEU A 168 -35.20 -22.46 -14.06
N MET A 169 -35.07 -23.66 -13.49
CA MET A 169 -34.03 -24.60 -13.87
C MET A 169 -34.18 -25.13 -15.31
N SER A 170 -35.36 -25.01 -15.93
CA SER A 170 -35.53 -25.37 -17.34
C SER A 170 -34.70 -24.51 -18.31
N ASN A 171 -34.29 -23.32 -17.92
CA ASN A 171 -33.50 -22.38 -18.72
C ASN A 171 -32.02 -22.40 -18.36
N VAL A 172 -31.62 -23.11 -17.29
CA VAL A 172 -30.22 -23.18 -16.83
C VAL A 172 -29.49 -24.25 -17.63
N THR A 173 -28.43 -23.83 -18.33
CA THR A 173 -27.57 -24.70 -19.13
C THR A 173 -26.32 -25.19 -18.40
N ASP A 174 -25.98 -24.54 -17.29
CA ASP A 174 -24.81 -24.86 -16.48
C ASP A 174 -25.02 -26.17 -15.71
N ILE A 175 -24.04 -27.07 -15.86
CA ILE A 175 -24.12 -28.44 -15.29
C ILE A 175 -23.96 -28.38 -13.77
N ASP A 176 -23.04 -27.56 -13.26
CA ASP A 176 -22.75 -27.48 -11.83
C ASP A 176 -23.92 -26.87 -11.07
N VAL A 177 -24.54 -25.84 -11.60
CA VAL A 177 -25.77 -25.24 -11.05
C VAL A 177 -26.90 -26.28 -11.06
N THR A 178 -27.01 -27.06 -12.15
CA THR A 178 -28.03 -28.13 -12.25
C THR A 178 -27.80 -29.23 -11.22
N LEU A 179 -26.56 -29.65 -11.02
CA LEU A 179 -26.20 -30.67 -10.02
C LEU A 179 -26.48 -30.18 -8.60
N PHE A 180 -26.12 -28.92 -8.31
CA PHE A 180 -26.39 -28.30 -7.02
C PHE A 180 -27.89 -28.36 -6.67
N TRP A 181 -28.75 -27.89 -7.57
CA TRP A 181 -30.19 -27.89 -7.30
C TRP A 181 -30.79 -29.30 -7.24
N LYS A 182 -30.28 -30.27 -8.01
CA LYS A 182 -30.66 -31.69 -7.87
C LYS A 182 -30.31 -32.21 -6.47
N GLN A 183 -29.14 -31.91 -5.96
CA GLN A 183 -28.74 -32.30 -4.59
C GLN A 183 -29.63 -31.63 -3.55
N TYR A 184 -29.92 -30.35 -3.72
CA TYR A 184 -30.79 -29.59 -2.84
C TYR A 184 -32.20 -30.19 -2.80
N ASP A 185 -32.77 -30.57 -3.96
CA ASP A 185 -34.11 -31.17 -4.05
C ASP A 185 -34.18 -32.59 -3.45
N LEU A 186 -33.05 -33.29 -3.32
CA LEU A 186 -32.99 -34.60 -2.65
C LEU A 186 -32.93 -34.47 -1.11
N MET A 187 -32.67 -33.31 -0.57
CA MET A 187 -32.67 -33.08 0.88
C MET A 187 -34.07 -33.11 1.44
N LYS A 188 -34.19 -33.51 2.70
CA LYS A 188 -35.48 -33.41 3.41
C LYS A 188 -35.89 -31.95 3.59
N PRO A 189 -37.16 -31.59 3.62
CA PRO A 189 -37.62 -30.23 3.80
C PRO A 189 -37.04 -29.54 5.04
N SER A 190 -36.81 -30.27 6.13
CA SER A 190 -36.14 -29.74 7.34
C SER A 190 -34.70 -29.37 7.09
N GLU A 191 -33.95 -30.16 6.34
CA GLU A 191 -32.57 -29.91 5.97
C GLU A 191 -32.47 -28.73 5.00
N GLN A 192 -33.34 -28.64 3.99
CA GLN A 192 -33.44 -27.52 3.08
C GLN A 192 -33.69 -26.20 3.87
N MET A 193 -34.62 -26.21 4.82
CA MET A 193 -34.94 -25.03 5.65
C MET A 193 -33.77 -24.66 6.55
N GLU A 194 -33.07 -25.62 7.12
CA GLU A 194 -31.89 -25.38 7.93
C GLU A 194 -30.78 -24.67 7.09
N GLN A 195 -30.46 -25.19 5.93
CA GLN A 195 -29.45 -24.64 5.02
C GLN A 195 -29.86 -23.26 4.48
N ALA A 196 -31.13 -23.09 4.10
CA ALA A 196 -31.63 -21.84 3.55
C ALA A 196 -31.81 -20.75 4.62
N SER A 197 -31.99 -21.09 5.90
CA SER A 197 -32.39 -20.16 6.96
C SER A 197 -31.46 -18.96 7.10
N SER A 198 -30.14 -19.20 7.06
CA SER A 198 -29.12 -18.17 7.16
C SER A 198 -29.18 -17.20 5.98
N ILE A 199 -29.37 -17.72 4.77
CA ILE A 199 -29.45 -16.96 3.53
C ILE A 199 -30.73 -16.15 3.50
N LEU A 200 -31.86 -16.78 3.80
CA LEU A 200 -33.17 -16.14 3.84
C LEU A 200 -33.21 -14.97 4.80
N ARG A 201 -32.61 -15.12 5.98
CA ARG A 201 -32.53 -14.03 6.97
C ARG A 201 -31.78 -12.82 6.42
N ARG A 202 -30.60 -13.05 5.82
CA ARG A 202 -29.75 -11.99 5.24
C ARG A 202 -30.41 -11.32 4.02
N VAL A 203 -30.92 -12.11 3.09
CA VAL A 203 -31.59 -11.58 1.89
C VAL A 203 -32.85 -10.78 2.27
N ARG A 204 -33.65 -11.26 3.24
CA ARG A 204 -34.86 -10.55 3.72
C ARG A 204 -34.53 -9.22 4.38
N GLU A 205 -33.35 -9.06 4.96
CA GLU A 205 -32.89 -7.77 5.49
C GLU A 205 -32.82 -6.68 4.41
N PHE A 206 -32.51 -7.07 3.18
CA PHE A 206 -32.45 -6.19 2.02
C PHE A 206 -33.73 -6.14 1.19
N LEU A 207 -34.71 -6.99 1.49
CA LEU A 207 -36.02 -6.99 0.87
C LEU A 207 -37.10 -6.31 1.77
N GLN A 208 -36.67 -5.27 2.50
CA GLN A 208 -37.57 -4.46 3.33
C GLN A 208 -38.52 -3.61 2.46
N PRO A 209 -39.62 -3.07 3.02
CA PRO A 209 -40.59 -2.29 2.25
C PRO A 209 -40.01 -1.16 1.41
N LEU A 210 -38.92 -0.53 1.82
CA LEU A 210 -38.29 0.56 1.07
C LEU A 210 -37.37 0.05 -0.05
N SER A 211 -36.55 -0.95 0.22
CA SER A 211 -35.54 -1.44 -0.74
C SER A 211 -36.10 -2.44 -1.75
N ARG A 212 -37.10 -3.26 -1.34
CA ARG A 212 -37.69 -4.26 -2.23
C ARG A 212 -38.19 -3.69 -3.56
N PRO A 213 -38.93 -2.57 -3.62
CA PRO A 213 -39.35 -1.98 -4.88
C PRO A 213 -38.18 -1.41 -5.73
N ILE A 214 -37.02 -1.13 -5.12
CA ILE A 214 -35.83 -0.68 -5.83
C ILE A 214 -35.12 -1.86 -6.49
N VAL A 215 -34.80 -2.92 -5.74
CA VAL A 215 -34.04 -4.07 -6.22
C VAL A 215 -34.90 -5.15 -6.89
N GLY A 216 -36.22 -5.03 -6.78
CA GLY A 216 -37.20 -5.94 -7.39
C GLY A 216 -37.67 -5.54 -8.78
N GLN A 217 -37.22 -4.43 -9.34
CA GLN A 217 -37.50 -4.05 -10.72
C GLN A 217 -36.57 -4.82 -11.68
N VAL A 218 -37.13 -5.39 -12.71
CA VAL A 218 -36.41 -6.18 -13.73
C VAL A 218 -35.37 -5.32 -14.46
N HIS A 219 -35.71 -4.09 -14.72
CA HIS A 219 -34.83 -3.16 -15.47
C HIS A 219 -34.26 -2.10 -14.54
N THR A 220 -32.96 -1.92 -14.64
CA THR A 220 -32.31 -0.72 -14.07
C THR A 220 -32.85 0.50 -14.80
N THR A 221 -33.51 1.40 -14.08
CA THR A 221 -34.15 2.59 -14.72
C THR A 221 -33.17 3.71 -15.03
N ILE A 222 -31.90 3.56 -14.63
CA ILE A 222 -30.83 4.55 -14.72
C ILE A 222 -29.75 4.03 -15.65
N ASP A 223 -29.61 4.60 -16.83
CA ASP A 223 -28.49 4.30 -17.73
C ASP A 223 -27.24 5.09 -17.31
N LEU A 224 -26.38 4.44 -16.51
CA LEU A 224 -25.16 5.07 -16.03
C LEU A 224 -24.16 5.36 -17.16
N ARG A 225 -24.12 4.56 -18.22
CA ARG A 225 -23.29 4.84 -19.38
C ARG A 225 -23.69 6.17 -20.03
N LYS A 226 -24.97 6.36 -20.24
CA LYS A 226 -25.55 7.60 -20.81
C LYS A 226 -25.30 8.78 -19.88
N ILE A 227 -25.52 8.63 -18.57
CA ILE A 227 -25.26 9.65 -17.54
C ILE A 227 -23.81 10.12 -17.62
N MET A 228 -22.85 9.20 -17.72
CA MET A 228 -21.43 9.51 -17.84
C MET A 228 -21.10 10.21 -19.15
N ASP A 229 -21.64 9.75 -20.27
CA ASP A 229 -21.33 10.27 -21.61
C ASP A 229 -22.01 11.61 -21.89
N GLU A 230 -23.16 11.86 -21.27
CA GLU A 230 -23.87 13.15 -21.33
C GLU A 230 -23.44 14.15 -20.24
N ARG A 231 -22.47 13.79 -19.38
CA ARG A 231 -21.97 14.63 -18.28
C ARG A 231 -23.07 15.06 -17.32
N LYS A 232 -24.02 14.17 -17.03
CA LYS A 232 -25.08 14.42 -16.04
C LYS A 232 -24.52 14.43 -14.62
N ILE A 233 -25.33 14.95 -13.71
CA ILE A 233 -25.04 15.08 -12.28
C ILE A 233 -25.96 14.11 -11.53
N LEU A 234 -25.41 13.01 -11.06
CA LEU A 234 -26.14 12.01 -10.29
C LEU A 234 -25.92 12.27 -8.79
N LEU A 235 -26.96 12.69 -8.10
CA LEU A 235 -26.96 12.87 -6.64
C LEU A 235 -27.73 11.73 -6.01
N VAL A 236 -27.06 10.93 -5.19
CA VAL A 236 -27.62 9.78 -4.48
C VAL A 236 -27.71 10.14 -3.01
N LYS A 237 -28.88 10.59 -2.60
CA LYS A 237 -29.18 10.93 -1.22
C LYS A 237 -29.71 9.70 -0.50
N LEU A 238 -28.88 9.16 0.35
CA LEU A 238 -29.16 7.99 1.18
C LEU A 238 -29.70 8.42 2.56
N ASP A 239 -29.83 7.48 3.48
CA ASP A 239 -30.28 7.75 4.84
C ASP A 239 -29.41 6.96 5.83
N ASN A 240 -28.70 7.68 6.68
CA ASN A 240 -27.79 7.08 7.65
C ASN A 240 -28.50 6.22 8.71
N GLN A 241 -29.79 6.47 8.97
CA GLN A 241 -30.58 5.65 9.90
C GLN A 241 -30.95 4.28 9.31
N LEU A 242 -30.88 4.15 7.98
CA LEU A 242 -31.19 2.91 7.24
C LEU A 242 -29.89 2.28 6.71
N GLU A 243 -29.01 1.88 7.62
CA GLU A 243 -27.63 1.46 7.27
C GLU A 243 -27.58 0.32 6.23
N ALA A 244 -28.37 -0.74 6.41
CA ALA A 244 -28.42 -1.85 5.47
C ALA A 244 -28.89 -1.41 4.08
N VAL A 245 -29.94 -0.58 3.99
CA VAL A 245 -30.43 -0.06 2.71
C VAL A 245 -29.43 0.89 2.07
N THR A 246 -28.79 1.74 2.85
CA THR A 246 -27.76 2.66 2.41
C THR A 246 -26.56 1.90 1.82
N SER A 247 -26.07 0.87 2.53
CA SER A 247 -24.97 0.02 2.03
C SER A 247 -25.38 -0.73 0.76
N LEU A 248 -26.59 -1.29 0.71
CA LEU A 248 -27.11 -1.96 -0.48
C LEU A 248 -27.13 -1.03 -1.70
N ILE A 249 -27.82 0.08 -1.59
CA ILE A 249 -28.02 1.00 -2.73
C ILE A 249 -26.68 1.60 -3.18
N GLY A 250 -25.83 2.02 -2.25
CA GLY A 250 -24.51 2.55 -2.56
C GLY A 250 -23.63 1.52 -3.26
N SER A 251 -23.59 0.28 -2.77
CA SER A 251 -22.83 -0.82 -3.39
C SER A 251 -23.35 -1.18 -4.79
N LEU A 252 -24.68 -1.20 -4.99
CA LEU A 252 -25.28 -1.43 -6.31
C LEU A 252 -24.89 -0.33 -7.31
N ILE A 253 -24.95 0.93 -6.89
CA ILE A 253 -24.57 2.05 -7.77
C ILE A 253 -23.08 1.98 -8.14
N ILE A 254 -22.20 1.67 -7.20
CA ILE A 254 -20.77 1.50 -7.46
C ILE A 254 -20.53 0.37 -8.49
N ALA A 255 -21.15 -0.78 -8.30
CA ALA A 255 -21.03 -1.90 -9.23
C ALA A 255 -21.56 -1.53 -10.65
N LEU A 256 -22.68 -0.80 -10.71
CA LEU A 256 -23.23 -0.31 -11.99
C LEU A 256 -22.34 0.76 -12.64
N ILE A 257 -21.70 1.65 -11.86
CA ILE A 257 -20.71 2.63 -12.37
C ILE A 257 -19.51 1.90 -12.96
N LEU A 258 -18.99 0.87 -12.29
CA LEU A 258 -17.88 0.08 -12.80
C LEU A 258 -18.26 -0.63 -14.10
N ASN A 259 -19.45 -1.20 -14.16
CA ASN A 259 -19.98 -1.81 -15.39
C ASN A 259 -20.08 -0.79 -16.54
N ALA A 260 -20.64 0.38 -16.26
CA ALA A 260 -20.73 1.46 -17.25
C ALA A 260 -19.32 1.96 -17.69
N ALA A 261 -18.36 2.00 -16.77
CA ALA A 261 -16.98 2.32 -17.09
C ALA A 261 -16.36 1.29 -18.05
N TYR A 262 -16.47 0.00 -17.75
CA TYR A 262 -15.96 -1.07 -18.63
C TYR A 262 -16.63 -1.09 -20.00
N SER A 263 -17.93 -0.78 -20.09
CA SER A 263 -18.61 -0.70 -21.37
C SER A 263 -18.02 0.37 -22.30
N ARG A 264 -17.25 1.34 -21.77
CA ARG A 264 -16.57 2.39 -22.55
C ARG A 264 -15.32 1.90 -23.30
N VAL A 265 -15.02 0.59 -23.28
CA VAL A 265 -13.93 0.00 -24.05
C VAL A 265 -14.11 0.26 -25.56
N ASP A 266 -15.35 0.37 -26.02
CA ASP A 266 -15.72 0.71 -27.40
C ASP A 266 -15.42 2.17 -27.79
N THR A 267 -15.17 3.03 -26.81
CA THR A 267 -14.91 4.45 -27.02
C THR A 267 -13.40 4.73 -26.93
N PRO A 268 -12.79 5.38 -27.95
CA PRO A 268 -11.38 5.77 -27.91
C PRO A 268 -11.05 6.58 -26.65
N VAL A 269 -9.88 6.32 -26.05
CA VAL A 269 -9.46 6.91 -24.77
C VAL A 269 -9.57 8.44 -24.74
N ASN A 270 -9.17 9.10 -25.84
CA ASN A 270 -9.22 10.56 -25.97
C ASN A 270 -10.64 11.14 -26.11
N LYS A 271 -11.64 10.31 -26.42
CA LYS A 271 -13.05 10.69 -26.50
C LYS A 271 -13.85 10.39 -25.24
N ARG A 272 -13.28 9.59 -24.31
CA ARG A 272 -13.93 9.30 -23.04
C ARG A 272 -14.04 10.54 -22.19
N LYS A 273 -15.25 10.98 -21.91
CA LYS A 273 -15.51 12.14 -21.06
C LYS A 273 -15.23 11.78 -19.61
N GLN A 274 -14.54 12.65 -18.90
CA GLN A 274 -14.30 12.44 -17.47
C GLN A 274 -15.60 12.47 -16.68
N PHE A 275 -15.73 11.53 -15.77
CA PHE A 275 -16.84 11.42 -14.82
C PHE A 275 -16.27 11.27 -13.42
N ASN A 276 -16.66 12.14 -12.50
CA ASN A 276 -16.12 12.19 -11.16
C ASN A 276 -17.07 11.49 -10.18
N VAL A 277 -16.57 10.51 -9.43
CA VAL A 277 -17.32 9.80 -8.39
C VAL A 277 -16.84 10.26 -7.03
N TYR A 278 -17.75 10.80 -6.26
CA TYR A 278 -17.53 11.22 -4.88
C TYR A 278 -18.25 10.27 -3.93
N ALA A 279 -17.52 9.62 -3.05
CA ALA A 279 -18.08 8.76 -2.01
C ALA A 279 -17.67 9.30 -0.64
N ASP A 280 -18.60 9.97 0.02
CA ASP A 280 -18.45 10.32 1.43
C ASP A 280 -18.77 9.10 2.28
N GLU A 281 -18.04 8.88 3.37
CA GLU A 281 -18.12 7.69 4.22
C GLU A 281 -18.03 6.39 3.39
N PHE A 282 -17.00 6.33 2.51
CA PHE A 282 -16.89 5.28 1.47
C PHE A 282 -16.84 3.85 2.03
N GLN A 283 -16.40 3.65 3.28
CA GLN A 283 -16.38 2.35 3.94
C GLN A 283 -17.76 1.67 3.98
N ARG A 284 -18.85 2.45 3.86
CA ARG A 284 -20.20 1.90 3.76
C ARG A 284 -20.46 1.17 2.45
N PHE A 285 -19.75 1.54 1.40
CA PHE A 285 -19.93 1.04 0.03
C PHE A 285 -18.71 0.25 -0.47
N ALA A 286 -17.73 0.02 0.39
CA ALA A 286 -16.44 -0.60 0.05
C ALA A 286 -16.61 -2.08 -0.29
N THR A 287 -16.98 -2.37 -1.54
CA THR A 287 -17.02 -3.70 -2.14
C THR A 287 -15.69 -4.00 -2.84
N PRO A 288 -15.39 -5.27 -3.21
CA PRO A 288 -14.27 -5.57 -4.10
C PRO A 288 -14.29 -4.80 -5.42
N ASP A 289 -15.50 -4.54 -5.97
CA ASP A 289 -15.68 -3.68 -7.15
C ASP A 289 -15.25 -2.24 -6.88
N PHE A 290 -15.39 -1.75 -5.65
CA PHE A 290 -14.95 -0.41 -5.29
C PHE A 290 -13.41 -0.29 -5.32
N ALA A 291 -12.69 -1.30 -4.82
CA ALA A 291 -11.23 -1.34 -4.94
C ALA A 291 -10.78 -1.33 -6.41
N THR A 292 -11.50 -2.07 -7.26
CA THR A 292 -11.27 -2.09 -8.72
C THR A 292 -11.59 -0.73 -9.36
N LEU A 293 -12.65 -0.06 -8.91
CA LEU A 293 -12.98 1.30 -9.37
C LEU A 293 -11.85 2.29 -9.05
N LEU A 294 -11.26 2.21 -7.85
CA LEU A 294 -10.13 3.06 -7.46
C LEU A 294 -8.88 2.84 -8.32
N THR A 295 -8.59 1.60 -8.67
CA THR A 295 -7.33 1.23 -9.34
C THR A 295 -7.39 1.27 -10.86
N GLU A 296 -8.52 0.89 -11.46
CA GLU A 296 -8.62 0.65 -12.89
C GLU A 296 -9.51 1.63 -13.66
N ALA A 297 -10.53 2.20 -13.01
CA ALA A 297 -11.57 2.96 -13.71
C ALA A 297 -11.05 4.25 -14.37
N ARG A 298 -9.87 4.74 -13.99
CA ARG A 298 -9.23 5.89 -14.63
C ARG A 298 -9.02 5.68 -16.15
N LYS A 299 -8.74 4.43 -16.57
CA LYS A 299 -8.57 4.07 -17.98
C LYS A 299 -9.84 4.35 -18.81
N PHE A 300 -10.99 4.30 -18.14
CA PHE A 300 -12.31 4.50 -18.72
C PHE A 300 -12.86 5.92 -18.49
N GLY A 301 -12.01 6.83 -18.00
CA GLY A 301 -12.37 8.24 -17.77
C GLY A 301 -13.13 8.48 -16.47
N VAL A 302 -13.06 7.57 -15.50
CA VAL A 302 -13.62 7.78 -14.17
C VAL A 302 -12.54 8.26 -13.21
N ALA A 303 -12.82 9.33 -12.47
CA ALA A 303 -11.99 9.85 -11.39
C ALA A 303 -12.73 9.65 -10.06
N THR A 304 -12.06 9.08 -9.08
CA THR A 304 -12.64 8.79 -7.77
C THR A 304 -12.14 9.75 -6.71
N THR A 305 -13.04 10.25 -5.89
CA THR A 305 -12.76 11.01 -4.68
C THR A 305 -13.45 10.32 -3.53
N ILE A 306 -12.69 9.80 -2.59
CA ILE A 306 -13.18 9.05 -1.45
C ILE A 306 -12.85 9.75 -0.15
N ALA A 307 -13.76 9.68 0.80
CA ALA A 307 -13.58 10.27 2.12
C ALA A 307 -14.08 9.33 3.22
N HIS A 308 -13.37 9.28 4.35
CA HIS A 308 -13.87 8.67 5.58
C HIS A 308 -13.21 9.27 6.83
N GLN A 309 -13.59 8.79 8.00
CA GLN A 309 -13.23 9.40 9.27
C GLN A 309 -12.03 8.76 9.94
N ILE A 310 -12.00 7.44 10.02
CA ILE A 310 -11.03 6.64 10.78
C ILE A 310 -10.66 5.41 9.98
N ARG A 311 -9.37 5.12 9.83
CA ARG A 311 -8.90 3.98 9.04
C ARG A 311 -9.36 2.62 9.56
N ASP A 312 -9.55 2.49 10.86
CA ASP A 312 -10.03 1.25 11.49
C ASP A 312 -11.49 0.88 11.14
N GLN A 313 -12.21 1.77 10.42
CA GLN A 313 -13.50 1.43 9.82
C GLN A 313 -13.38 0.47 8.62
N LEU A 314 -12.17 0.26 8.11
CA LEU A 314 -11.83 -0.74 7.11
C LEU A 314 -10.98 -1.84 7.75
N ASP A 315 -11.38 -3.08 7.57
CA ASP A 315 -10.60 -4.23 8.01
C ASP A 315 -9.15 -4.11 7.48
N PRO A 316 -8.11 -4.38 8.28
CA PRO A 316 -6.73 -4.41 7.80
C PRO A 316 -6.49 -5.32 6.60
N GLU A 317 -7.24 -6.42 6.48
CA GLU A 317 -7.17 -7.34 5.35
C GLU A 317 -8.03 -6.91 4.14
N ASP A 318 -8.84 -5.85 4.27
CA ASP A 318 -9.70 -5.36 3.21
C ASP A 318 -8.86 -4.76 2.06
N LYS A 319 -9.08 -5.27 0.85
CA LYS A 319 -8.46 -4.74 -0.38
C LYS A 319 -8.73 -3.24 -0.58
N ASN A 320 -9.86 -2.73 -0.07
CA ASN A 320 -10.20 -1.32 -0.14
C ASN A 320 -9.27 -0.44 0.71
N ARG A 321 -8.78 -0.94 1.86
CA ARG A 321 -7.82 -0.21 2.71
C ARG A 321 -6.51 0.02 1.97
N ALA A 322 -5.99 -1.01 1.28
CA ALA A 322 -4.81 -0.90 0.45
C ALA A 322 -5.06 -0.06 -0.81
N ALA A 323 -6.21 -0.25 -1.49
CA ALA A 323 -6.56 0.50 -2.68
C ALA A 323 -6.70 2.01 -2.41
N ALA A 324 -7.21 2.40 -1.24
CA ALA A 324 -7.35 3.79 -0.83
C ALA A 324 -5.98 4.51 -0.70
N LEU A 325 -4.93 3.80 -0.28
CA LEU A 325 -3.57 4.36 -0.22
C LEU A 325 -2.84 4.37 -1.56
N ASN A 326 -3.28 3.54 -2.52
CA ASN A 326 -2.68 3.50 -3.85
C ASN A 326 -3.14 4.65 -4.76
N VAL A 327 -4.00 5.55 -4.29
CA VAL A 327 -4.34 6.76 -5.03
C VAL A 327 -3.19 7.77 -4.98
N ALA A 328 -3.06 8.55 -6.04
CA ALA A 328 -1.90 9.46 -6.15
C ALA A 328 -2.04 10.75 -5.34
N ASN A 329 -3.28 11.13 -4.96
CA ASN A 329 -3.55 12.38 -4.26
C ASN A 329 -4.14 12.10 -2.89
N LEU A 330 -3.59 12.76 -1.89
CA LEU A 330 -3.95 12.56 -0.49
C LEU A 330 -4.25 13.89 0.18
N ILE A 331 -5.36 13.96 0.91
CA ILE A 331 -5.74 15.10 1.74
C ILE A 331 -6.03 14.59 3.14
N VAL A 332 -5.19 14.97 4.08
CA VAL A 332 -5.32 14.59 5.49
C VAL A 332 -5.70 15.83 6.29
N LEU A 333 -6.92 15.84 6.81
CA LEU A 333 -7.36 16.80 7.82
C LEU A 333 -6.94 16.28 9.21
N LYS A 334 -7.35 16.96 10.28
CA LYS A 334 -7.06 16.48 11.63
C LYS A 334 -7.58 15.05 11.84
N ILE A 335 -6.74 14.15 12.30
CA ILE A 335 -7.02 12.73 12.56
C ILE A 335 -6.53 12.32 13.96
N SER A 336 -6.85 11.09 14.39
CA SER A 336 -6.34 10.50 15.63
C SER A 336 -4.83 10.25 15.56
N GLY A 337 -4.16 10.13 16.73
CA GLY A 337 -2.73 9.85 16.77
C GLY A 337 -2.33 8.53 16.12
N ALA A 338 -3.18 7.49 16.23
CA ALA A 338 -2.93 6.19 15.61
C ALA A 338 -2.99 6.30 14.08
N ASP A 339 -4.07 6.89 13.53
CA ASP A 339 -4.18 7.15 12.10
C ASP A 339 -3.07 8.07 11.59
N ALA A 340 -2.66 9.07 12.39
CA ALA A 340 -1.60 10.01 12.04
C ALA A 340 -0.26 9.32 11.84
N GLN A 341 0.07 8.34 12.67
CA GLN A 341 1.31 7.58 12.56
C GLN A 341 1.35 6.74 11.27
N GLU A 342 0.23 6.11 10.92
CA GLU A 342 0.11 5.33 9.70
C GLU A 342 0.13 6.24 8.45
N MET A 343 -0.64 7.34 8.48
CA MET A 343 -0.73 8.27 7.37
C MET A 343 0.56 9.05 7.11
N ALA A 344 1.37 9.31 8.14
CA ALA A 344 2.64 10.02 8.00
C ALA A 344 3.62 9.29 7.06
N ALA A 345 3.55 7.95 6.99
CA ALA A 345 4.39 7.15 6.11
C ALA A 345 4.10 7.37 4.61
N GLU A 346 2.94 7.92 4.28
CA GLU A 346 2.54 8.22 2.91
C GLU A 346 3.13 9.54 2.37
N PHE A 347 3.73 10.34 3.24
CA PHE A 347 4.35 11.61 2.90
C PHE A 347 5.87 11.49 2.81
N ASP A 348 6.53 12.55 2.33
CA ASP A 348 7.99 12.57 2.24
C ASP A 348 8.63 12.72 3.62
N CYS A 349 9.13 11.62 4.15
CA CYS A 349 9.86 11.55 5.41
C CYS A 349 11.39 11.61 5.22
N THR A 350 11.87 12.02 4.04
CA THR A 350 13.31 12.15 3.78
C THR A 350 13.92 13.20 4.71
N PRO A 351 14.90 12.86 5.55
CA PRO A 351 15.51 13.83 6.42
C PRO A 351 16.24 14.91 5.62
N PRO A 352 16.07 16.18 5.97
CA PRO A 352 16.86 17.24 5.35
C PRO A 352 18.34 17.05 5.67
N PRO A 353 19.26 17.50 4.78
CA PRO A 353 20.68 17.46 5.08
C PRO A 353 20.96 18.20 6.39
N PRO A 354 21.91 17.72 7.21
CA PRO A 354 22.20 18.31 8.51
C PRO A 354 22.59 19.79 8.34
N GLN A 355 21.93 20.64 9.10
CA GLN A 355 22.19 22.09 9.04
C GLN A 355 23.50 22.44 9.75
N VAL A 356 24.24 23.34 9.16
CA VAL A 356 25.43 23.94 9.81
C VAL A 356 24.93 24.88 10.90
N ILE A 357 25.14 24.50 12.16
CA ILE A 357 24.73 25.28 13.33
C ILE A 357 25.84 26.24 13.86
N GLY A 358 27.04 26.12 13.32
CA GLY A 358 28.17 26.92 13.71
C GLY A 358 29.47 26.47 13.05
N ARG A 359 30.58 26.92 13.62
CA ARG A 359 31.92 26.46 13.24
C ARG A 359 32.57 25.90 14.50
N GLU A 360 33.32 24.84 14.35
CA GLU A 360 34.12 24.27 15.43
C GLU A 360 35.59 24.20 15.00
N ALA A 361 36.51 24.30 15.94
CA ALA A 361 37.93 24.19 15.64
C ALA A 361 38.25 22.79 15.15
N LEU A 362 38.97 22.67 14.04
CA LEU A 362 39.46 21.37 13.58
C LEU A 362 40.57 20.92 14.51
N LEU A 363 40.28 19.96 15.35
CA LEU A 363 41.23 19.37 16.28
C LEU A 363 42.01 18.28 15.60
N ILE A 364 43.34 18.32 15.66
CA ILE A 364 44.25 17.32 15.09
C ILE A 364 45.07 16.66 16.21
N PRO A 365 45.43 15.37 16.08
CA PRO A 365 46.31 14.72 17.04
C PRO A 365 47.69 15.36 17.04
N LYS A 366 48.23 15.63 18.22
CA LYS A 366 49.56 16.22 18.38
C LYS A 366 50.69 15.26 17.99
N GLN A 367 50.43 13.97 17.96
CA GLN A 367 51.45 12.93 17.79
C GLN A 367 51.49 12.43 16.35
N ASP A 368 52.69 12.46 15.75
CA ASP A 368 52.99 11.77 14.52
C ASP A 368 53.44 10.35 14.90
N ILE A 369 52.68 9.32 14.44
CA ILE A 369 52.98 7.91 14.76
C ILE A 369 54.39 7.54 14.36
N VAL A 370 54.82 7.93 13.20
CA VAL A 370 56.18 7.63 12.68
C VAL A 370 57.24 8.30 13.53
N LYS A 371 57.02 9.55 13.93
CA LYS A 371 57.93 10.29 14.81
C LYS A 371 57.98 9.65 16.21
N HIS A 372 56.81 9.24 16.75
CA HIS A 372 56.73 8.53 18.04
C HIS A 372 57.47 7.20 18.00
N LEU A 373 57.31 6.41 16.94
CA LEU A 373 58.05 5.18 16.76
C LEU A 373 59.57 5.35 16.69
N LEU A 374 60.03 6.40 16.01
CA LEU A 374 61.46 6.77 15.92
C LEU A 374 62.00 7.25 17.26
N GLU A 375 61.31 8.14 17.95
CA GLU A 375 61.77 8.75 19.24
C GLU A 375 61.87 7.71 20.36
N HIS A 376 61.04 6.68 20.31
CA HIS A 376 61.03 5.59 21.30
C HIS A 376 61.85 4.36 20.88
N GLY A 377 62.62 4.48 19.79
CA GLY A 377 63.52 3.43 19.32
C GLY A 377 62.81 2.16 18.81
N HIS A 378 61.55 2.29 18.47
CA HIS A 378 60.74 1.20 17.98
C HIS A 378 60.99 0.85 16.50
N ILE A 379 61.45 1.84 15.73
CA ILE A 379 61.87 1.74 14.35
C ILE A 379 63.14 2.53 14.11
N ASP A 380 63.97 2.10 13.18
CA ASP A 380 65.06 2.91 12.65
C ASP A 380 64.59 3.79 11.48
N GLN A 381 65.36 4.79 11.12
CA GLN A 381 65.06 5.64 9.93
C GLN A 381 64.90 4.81 8.63
N ARG A 382 65.57 3.66 8.54
CA ARG A 382 65.46 2.74 7.42
C ARG A 382 64.05 2.18 7.23
N HIS A 383 63.28 2.06 8.33
CA HIS A 383 61.94 1.50 8.33
C HIS A 383 60.85 2.54 8.04
N VAL A 384 61.15 3.84 8.09
CA VAL A 384 60.19 4.92 7.90
C VAL A 384 59.42 4.84 6.59
N PRO A 385 60.06 4.66 5.41
CA PRO A 385 59.30 4.54 4.15
C PRO A 385 58.33 3.36 4.14
N PHE A 386 58.76 2.26 4.75
CA PHE A 386 57.98 1.04 4.88
C PHE A 386 56.76 1.27 5.78
N VAL A 387 56.93 1.78 6.98
CA VAL A 387 55.82 2.09 7.92
C VAL A 387 54.85 3.05 7.27
N ARG A 388 55.28 4.08 6.58
CA ARG A 388 54.41 5.03 5.86
C ARG A 388 53.59 4.35 4.75
N SER A 389 54.21 3.45 4.00
CA SER A 389 53.52 2.74 2.91
C SER A 389 52.44 1.80 3.41
N TYR A 390 52.59 1.23 4.61
CA TYR A 390 51.62 0.32 5.22
C TYR A 390 50.51 1.03 6.00
N LEU A 391 50.85 2.03 6.74
CA LEU A 391 49.82 2.76 7.54
C LEU A 391 48.84 3.53 6.67
N ARG A 392 49.26 4.07 5.52
CA ARG A 392 48.41 4.82 4.62
C ARG A 392 47.17 4.05 4.12
N PRO A 393 47.25 2.81 3.61
CA PRO A 393 46.08 2.02 3.22
C PRO A 393 45.15 1.67 4.39
N VAL A 394 45.72 1.33 5.55
CA VAL A 394 44.96 0.94 6.75
C VAL A 394 44.14 2.12 7.29
N MET A 395 44.74 3.29 7.32
CA MET A 395 44.05 4.52 7.71
C MET A 395 42.91 4.86 6.74
N GLY A 396 43.10 4.64 5.42
CA GLY A 396 42.03 4.80 4.42
C GLY A 396 40.86 3.85 4.65
N MET A 397 41.10 2.59 5.05
CA MET A 397 40.02 1.63 5.36
C MET A 397 39.21 2.04 6.57
N ILE A 398 39.86 2.51 7.64
CA ILE A 398 39.17 2.98 8.85
C ILE A 398 38.31 4.20 8.52
N GLN A 399 38.73 5.04 7.61
CA GLN A 399 37.98 6.20 7.14
C GLN A 399 36.71 5.78 6.35
N GLU A 400 36.80 4.81 5.47
CA GLU A 400 35.68 4.28 4.68
C GLU A 400 34.62 3.62 5.56
N GLU A 401 35.04 2.82 6.54
CA GLU A 401 34.10 2.10 7.42
C GLU A 401 33.37 2.99 8.44
N LYS A 402 34.01 4.08 8.89
CA LYS A 402 33.50 4.88 10.01
C LYS A 402 33.12 6.32 9.65
N GLY A 403 33.23 6.70 8.38
CA GLY A 403 32.85 8.05 7.92
C GLY A 403 33.68 9.19 8.53
N THR A 404 34.87 8.90 9.06
CA THR A 404 35.76 9.88 9.65
C THR A 404 36.76 10.39 8.61
N ASN A 405 36.88 11.70 8.49
CA ASN A 405 37.91 12.32 7.63
C ASN A 405 39.28 12.14 8.26
N LEU A 406 40.05 11.22 7.72
CA LEU A 406 41.48 11.08 8.03
C LEU A 406 42.27 11.83 6.96
N ASP A 407 42.93 12.89 7.38
CA ASP A 407 43.81 13.64 6.48
C ASP A 407 45.23 13.07 6.56
N VAL A 408 45.69 12.51 5.43
CA VAL A 408 47.05 11.99 5.30
C VAL A 408 47.85 13.02 4.52
N HIS A 409 48.45 13.95 5.23
CA HIS A 409 49.33 14.92 4.62
C HIS A 409 50.79 14.43 4.62
N GLY A 410 51.29 14.18 3.42
CA GLY A 410 52.70 13.99 3.08
C GLY A 410 53.50 13.07 4.02
N GLU A 411 53.92 13.57 5.12
CA GLU A 411 54.78 12.92 6.10
C GLU A 411 54.14 12.64 7.44
N LYS A 412 52.87 13.13 7.66
CA LYS A 412 52.19 13.01 8.94
C LYS A 412 50.87 12.27 8.76
N ILE A 413 50.62 11.28 9.58
CA ILE A 413 49.36 10.59 9.70
C ILE A 413 48.61 11.21 10.86
N LEU A 414 47.55 11.93 10.56
CA LEU A 414 46.72 12.62 11.55
C LEU A 414 45.47 11.80 11.81
N LEU A 415 45.27 11.38 13.05
CA LEU A 415 44.05 10.70 13.48
C LEU A 415 43.08 11.75 13.95
N THR A 416 42.11 12.13 13.11
CA THR A 416 41.05 13.04 13.51
C THR A 416 39.84 12.25 13.99
N THR A 417 39.32 12.58 15.18
CA THR A 417 38.01 12.20 15.71
C THR A 417 37.66 10.71 15.74
N TRP A 418 38.62 9.82 15.83
CA TRP A 418 38.30 8.42 15.97
C TRP A 418 37.95 8.08 17.43
N ARG A 419 36.72 7.60 17.67
CA ARG A 419 36.32 7.00 18.96
C ARG A 419 36.16 5.51 18.78
N PRO A 420 36.81 4.69 19.58
CA PRO A 420 36.60 3.26 19.53
C PRO A 420 35.19 2.93 20.00
N SER A 421 34.41 2.30 19.16
CA SER A 421 33.19 1.63 19.58
C SER A 421 33.55 0.22 20.09
N GLY A 422 34.05 0.13 21.33
CA GLY A 422 34.08 -1.13 22.08
C GLY A 422 34.89 -2.32 21.53
N GLY A 423 35.64 -2.16 20.44
CA GLY A 423 36.45 -3.20 19.82
C GLY A 423 37.96 -2.98 19.98
N ASP A 424 38.74 -4.02 19.84
CA ASP A 424 40.22 -3.97 19.87
C ASP A 424 40.73 -3.33 18.54
N ILE A 425 40.93 -2.04 18.57
CA ILE A 425 41.36 -1.20 17.45
C ILE A 425 42.71 -1.64 16.88
N ALA A 426 43.65 -1.98 17.77
CA ALA A 426 44.96 -2.42 17.36
C ALA A 426 44.83 -3.74 16.61
N GLY A 427 43.94 -4.61 17.05
CA GLY A 427 43.59 -5.84 16.35
C GLY A 427 42.99 -5.60 14.98
N ASP A 428 42.06 -4.67 14.85
CA ASP A 428 41.41 -4.31 13.58
C ASP A 428 42.39 -3.68 12.60
N ILE A 429 43.30 -2.80 13.05
CA ILE A 429 44.34 -2.18 12.20
C ILE A 429 45.33 -3.24 11.77
N VAL A 430 45.79 -4.11 12.68
CA VAL A 430 46.71 -5.17 12.38
C VAL A 430 46.06 -6.19 11.42
N SER A 431 44.83 -6.56 11.63
CA SER A 431 44.07 -7.40 10.72
C SER A 431 43.95 -6.76 9.34
N GLY A 432 43.67 -5.47 9.26
CA GLY A 432 43.63 -4.72 8.00
C GLY A 432 44.99 -4.65 7.29
N ILE A 433 46.09 -4.46 8.01
CA ILE A 433 47.45 -4.52 7.47
C ILE A 433 47.72 -5.91 6.90
N LEU A 434 47.43 -6.95 7.66
CA LEU A 434 47.65 -8.34 7.25
C LEU A 434 46.79 -8.74 6.05
N TRP A 435 45.60 -8.21 5.92
CA TRP A 435 44.68 -8.48 4.79
C TRP A 435 45.15 -7.84 3.47
N LYS A 436 45.69 -6.63 3.49
CA LYS A 436 46.11 -5.90 2.28
C LYS A 436 47.51 -6.15 1.82
N THR A 437 48.37 -6.79 2.60
CA THR A 437 49.78 -6.99 2.26
C THR A 437 50.03 -8.08 1.22
N SER A 438 49.00 -8.75 0.73
CA SER A 438 49.17 -9.90 -0.16
C SER A 438 49.65 -9.59 -1.57
N SER A 439 49.57 -8.34 -2.05
CA SER A 439 49.73 -8.12 -3.50
C SER A 439 50.83 -7.15 -3.95
N THR A 440 51.43 -6.35 -3.07
CA THR A 440 52.29 -5.24 -3.58
C THR A 440 53.57 -4.91 -2.81
N ALA A 441 53.93 -5.62 -1.77
CA ALA A 441 55.14 -5.28 -1.03
C ALA A 441 56.28 -6.29 -1.25
N PRO A 442 57.39 -5.87 -1.85
CA PRO A 442 58.49 -6.80 -2.17
C PRO A 442 59.32 -7.24 -0.96
N TYR A 443 58.99 -6.77 0.25
CA TYR A 443 59.91 -6.92 1.38
C TYR A 443 59.40 -7.80 2.54
N LEU A 444 58.17 -8.27 2.52
CA LEU A 444 57.68 -9.13 3.60
C LEU A 444 56.62 -10.12 3.10
N PRO A 445 56.95 -11.40 2.99
CA PRO A 445 55.92 -12.41 2.79
C PRO A 445 55.06 -12.48 4.05
N SER A 446 53.89 -11.90 3.99
CA SER A 446 52.92 -12.03 5.04
C SER A 446 52.26 -13.41 4.97
N PRO A 447 52.29 -14.18 6.03
CA PRO A 447 51.75 -15.55 6.01
C PRO A 447 50.24 -15.63 6.08
N ILE A 448 49.55 -14.65 6.64
CA ILE A 448 48.09 -14.71 6.71
C ILE A 448 47.45 -14.57 5.33
N PRO A 449 47.89 -13.67 4.44
CA PRO A 449 47.42 -13.68 3.05
C PRO A 449 47.77 -14.97 2.34
N ALA A 450 48.94 -15.57 2.62
CA ALA A 450 49.28 -16.85 1.99
C ALA A 450 48.45 -18.00 2.57
N LEU A 451 48.10 -17.98 3.87
CA LEU A 451 47.17 -18.96 4.46
C LEU A 451 45.75 -18.73 3.96
N ASN A 452 45.30 -17.49 3.89
CA ASN A 452 43.99 -17.14 3.32
C ASN A 452 43.93 -17.37 1.82
N SER A 453 44.99 -17.03 1.08
CA SER A 453 45.13 -17.35 -0.35
C SER A 453 45.18 -18.86 -0.55
N LEU A 454 45.91 -19.59 0.29
CA LEU A 454 45.95 -21.04 0.26
C LEU A 454 44.60 -21.68 0.56
N LEU A 455 43.93 -21.23 1.60
CA LEU A 455 42.57 -21.68 1.92
C LEU A 455 41.63 -21.31 0.78
N TYR A 456 41.74 -20.10 0.26
CA TYR A 456 40.96 -19.61 -0.87
C TYR A 456 41.28 -20.41 -2.15
N ASP A 457 42.51 -20.57 -2.51
CA ASP A 457 42.93 -21.31 -3.70
C ASP A 457 42.57 -22.80 -3.64
N VAL A 458 42.73 -23.42 -2.48
CA VAL A 458 42.38 -24.84 -2.29
C VAL A 458 40.86 -25.03 -2.28
N MET A 459 40.11 -24.05 -1.79
CA MET A 459 38.65 -24.13 -1.69
C MET A 459 37.96 -23.68 -2.95
N MET A 460 38.41 -22.59 -3.57
CA MET A 460 37.77 -22.02 -4.75
C MET A 460 38.10 -22.81 -6.03
N THR A 461 39.26 -23.45 -6.12
CA THR A 461 39.57 -24.37 -7.24
C THR A 461 38.71 -25.63 -7.25
N GLN A 462 38.19 -26.04 -6.10
CA GLN A 462 37.34 -27.23 -5.98
C GLN A 462 35.87 -26.97 -5.68
N ASN A 463 35.53 -25.74 -5.23
CA ASN A 463 34.16 -25.38 -4.95
C ASN A 463 33.95 -23.84 -4.98
N PRO A 464 33.70 -23.25 -6.16
CA PRO A 464 33.68 -21.80 -6.36
C PRO A 464 32.54 -21.06 -5.60
N HIS A 465 31.63 -21.80 -4.99
CA HIS A 465 30.51 -21.21 -4.24
C HIS A 465 30.67 -21.32 -2.71
N LEU A 466 31.82 -21.76 -2.22
CA LEU A 466 32.01 -21.95 -0.79
C LEU A 466 32.47 -20.65 -0.11
N VAL A 467 31.61 -20.07 0.73
CA VAL A 467 31.99 -18.95 1.60
C VAL A 467 32.71 -19.51 2.83
N ILE A 468 33.93 -19.04 3.11
CA ILE A 468 34.68 -19.43 4.31
C ILE A 468 33.91 -18.93 5.53
N PRO A 469 33.38 -19.81 6.42
CA PRO A 469 32.64 -19.36 7.56
C PRO A 469 33.54 -18.55 8.50
N PRO A 470 33.07 -17.41 9.05
CA PRO A 470 33.82 -16.62 10.03
C PRO A 470 34.29 -17.44 11.24
N ARG A 471 33.59 -18.54 11.57
CA ARG A 471 33.97 -19.47 12.64
C ARG A 471 35.28 -20.17 12.44
N VAL A 472 35.77 -20.33 11.22
CA VAL A 472 37.08 -20.91 10.95
C VAL A 472 38.19 -19.94 11.32
N LEU A 473 38.01 -18.66 11.03
CA LEU A 473 38.93 -17.59 11.46
C LEU A 473 38.92 -17.44 12.99
N VAL A 474 37.74 -17.52 13.61
CA VAL A 474 37.58 -17.53 15.07
C VAL A 474 38.16 -18.80 15.71
N GLY A 475 38.18 -19.95 15.01
CA GLY A 475 38.81 -21.19 15.47
C GLY A 475 40.31 -21.01 15.72
N PHE A 476 41.01 -20.24 14.91
CA PHE A 476 42.42 -19.91 15.11
C PHE A 476 42.61 -19.07 16.39
N ALA A 477 41.68 -18.13 16.66
CA ALA A 477 41.73 -17.31 17.88
C ALA A 477 41.39 -18.10 19.16
N ASN A 478 40.46 -19.03 19.09
CA ASN A 478 40.03 -19.83 20.26
C ASN A 478 41.06 -20.90 20.71
N CYS A 479 42.01 -21.25 19.86
CA CYS A 479 43.10 -22.14 20.27
C CYS A 479 44.23 -21.45 21.07
N GLY A 480 43.99 -20.21 21.57
CA GLY A 480 45.01 -19.39 22.21
C GLY A 480 46.05 -18.89 21.20
N ILE A 481 45.74 -19.03 19.91
CA ILE A 481 46.55 -18.63 18.80
C ILE A 481 45.98 -17.28 18.39
N GLY A 482 46.53 -16.21 18.93
CA GLY A 482 46.26 -14.88 18.44
C GLY A 482 46.63 -14.80 16.96
N TYR A 483 46.22 -13.79 16.23
CA TYR A 483 46.57 -13.54 14.84
C TYR A 483 48.08 -13.68 14.58
N TYR A 484 48.92 -13.53 15.61
CA TYR A 484 50.39 -13.71 15.59
C TYR A 484 50.83 -15.15 15.78
N ASP A 485 50.08 -15.96 16.50
CA ASP A 485 50.40 -17.33 16.81
C ASP A 485 50.12 -18.27 15.63
N VAL A 486 49.34 -17.82 14.64
CA VAL A 486 49.21 -18.52 13.35
C VAL A 486 50.58 -18.63 12.66
N TYR A 487 51.53 -17.83 13.07
CA TYR A 487 52.89 -17.79 12.59
C TYR A 487 53.89 -18.58 13.43
N ARG A 488 53.54 -18.95 14.68
CA ARG A 488 54.29 -19.98 15.35
C ARG A 488 53.83 -21.32 14.76
N ARG A 489 54.75 -22.26 14.63
CA ARG A 489 54.52 -23.60 14.14
C ARG A 489 53.18 -24.18 14.57
N LEU A 490 52.18 -24.12 13.73
CA LEU A 490 51.04 -24.99 13.84
C LEU A 490 51.47 -26.40 13.48
N THR A 491 51.42 -27.30 14.42
CA THR A 491 51.60 -28.71 14.14
C THR A 491 50.43 -29.24 13.30
N PRO A 492 50.65 -30.31 12.50
CA PRO A 492 49.55 -30.93 11.76
C PRO A 492 48.35 -31.29 12.65
N GLN A 493 48.59 -31.58 13.94
CA GLN A 493 47.57 -31.90 14.93
C GLN A 493 46.75 -30.67 15.31
N GLU A 494 47.37 -29.50 15.50
CA GLU A 494 46.69 -28.24 15.77
C GLU A 494 45.84 -27.81 14.60
N ILE A 495 46.35 -27.92 13.37
CA ILE A 495 45.59 -27.68 12.13
C ILE A 495 44.38 -28.64 12.06
N GLN A 496 44.56 -29.89 12.42
CA GLN A 496 43.49 -30.87 12.45
C GLN A 496 42.40 -30.50 13.47
N ILE A 497 42.76 -30.04 14.66
CA ILE A 497 41.83 -29.59 15.70
C ILE A 497 41.03 -28.36 15.22
N ILE A 498 41.71 -27.40 14.60
CA ILE A 498 41.10 -26.20 14.05
C ILE A 498 40.10 -26.51 12.94
N CYS A 499 40.45 -27.44 12.04
CA CYS A 499 39.63 -27.79 10.88
C CYS A 499 38.59 -28.89 11.16
N SER A 500 38.76 -29.69 12.22
CA SER A 500 37.87 -30.82 12.55
C SER A 500 36.39 -30.49 12.73
N PRO A 501 35.99 -29.31 13.25
CA PRO A 501 34.57 -28.95 13.32
C PRO A 501 33.90 -28.72 11.95
N HIS A 502 34.71 -28.69 10.88
CA HIS A 502 34.23 -28.41 9.53
C HIS A 502 34.64 -29.52 8.56
N PRO A 503 33.75 -30.47 8.26
CA PRO A 503 34.09 -31.64 7.42
C PRO A 503 34.68 -31.30 6.05
N THR A 504 34.29 -30.14 5.51
CA THR A 504 34.79 -29.68 4.20
C THR A 504 36.26 -29.32 4.22
N PHE A 505 36.81 -28.88 5.35
CA PHE A 505 38.20 -28.50 5.53
C PHE A 505 39.10 -29.69 5.90
N SER A 506 38.55 -30.70 6.57
CA SER A 506 39.34 -31.85 7.01
C SER A 506 40.04 -32.59 5.88
N LYS A 507 39.46 -32.63 4.68
CA LYS A 507 40.08 -33.28 3.50
C LYS A 507 41.30 -32.53 2.93
N TYR A 508 41.49 -31.26 3.31
CA TYR A 508 42.61 -30.43 2.82
C TYR A 508 43.73 -30.26 3.85
N ILE A 509 43.60 -30.87 5.05
CA ILE A 509 44.55 -30.72 6.15
C ILE A 509 46.00 -31.07 5.71
N GLY A 510 46.17 -32.12 4.92
CA GLY A 510 47.49 -32.52 4.42
C GLY A 510 48.15 -31.47 3.53
N LEU A 511 47.38 -30.83 2.67
CA LEU A 511 47.88 -29.79 1.76
C LEU A 511 48.20 -28.49 2.52
N ILE A 512 47.38 -28.14 3.52
CA ILE A 512 47.58 -26.99 4.39
C ILE A 512 48.87 -27.21 5.22
N ALA A 513 49.06 -28.38 5.80
CA ALA A 513 50.27 -28.72 6.56
C ALA A 513 51.52 -28.70 5.72
N GLN A 514 51.47 -29.24 4.50
CA GLN A 514 52.59 -29.28 3.59
C GLN A 514 53.07 -27.88 3.17
N ARG A 515 52.17 -26.98 2.90
CA ARG A 515 52.52 -25.61 2.58
C ARG A 515 52.96 -24.78 3.78
N PHE A 516 52.48 -25.10 4.97
CA PHE A 516 52.94 -24.50 6.22
C PHE A 516 54.41 -24.88 6.51
N LEU A 517 54.81 -26.12 6.24
CA LEU A 517 56.19 -26.59 6.38
C LEU A 517 57.14 -25.95 5.37
N ALA A 518 56.70 -25.74 4.12
CA ALA A 518 57.48 -25.02 3.10
C ALA A 518 57.78 -23.55 3.49
N TRP A 519 57.02 -23.00 4.35
CA TRP A 519 57.12 -21.66 4.90
C TRP A 519 58.17 -21.53 6.01
N GLU A 520 58.52 -22.61 6.66
CA GLU A 520 59.45 -22.64 7.76
C GLU A 520 60.92 -22.27 7.37
N SER A 521 61.23 -22.39 6.09
CA SER A 521 62.56 -22.01 5.55
C SER A 521 62.83 -20.48 5.51
N GLN A 522 61.78 -19.64 5.68
CA GLN A 522 61.90 -18.18 5.63
C GLN A 522 61.78 -17.54 7.03
N ARG A 523 62.05 -18.24 8.06
CA ARG A 523 61.76 -18.00 9.48
C ARG A 523 62.39 -16.76 10.10
N GLN A 524 63.54 -16.33 9.67
CA GLN A 524 64.24 -15.20 10.30
C GLN A 524 63.64 -13.85 9.96
N GLU A 525 63.25 -13.66 8.69
CA GLU A 525 62.56 -12.44 8.24
C GLU A 525 61.14 -12.33 8.86
N PHE A 526 60.54 -13.47 9.07
CA PHE A 526 59.23 -13.61 9.65
C PHE A 526 59.14 -13.16 11.13
N ASN A 527 60.08 -13.63 11.97
CA ASN A 527 60.12 -13.21 13.37
C ASN A 527 60.36 -11.70 13.55
N GLN A 528 61.12 -11.10 12.65
CA GLN A 528 61.31 -9.63 12.66
C GLN A 528 60.00 -8.91 12.35
N MET A 529 59.19 -9.43 11.44
CA MET A 529 57.90 -8.86 11.10
C MET A 529 56.86 -9.01 12.21
N VAL A 530 56.76 -10.17 12.87
CA VAL A 530 55.88 -10.40 14.01
C VAL A 530 56.20 -9.42 15.13
N ASN A 531 57.46 -9.25 15.45
CA ASN A 531 57.88 -8.26 16.44
C ASN A 531 57.52 -6.83 16.04
N PHE A 532 57.65 -6.50 14.77
CA PHE A 532 57.26 -5.17 14.26
C PHE A 532 55.74 -4.93 14.32
N ILE A 533 54.93 -5.92 13.98
CA ILE A 533 53.48 -5.82 14.07
C ILE A 533 53.04 -5.72 15.52
N GLN A 534 53.63 -6.49 16.44
CA GLN A 534 53.34 -6.38 17.87
C GLN A 534 53.69 -5.00 18.41
N LEU A 535 54.74 -4.43 17.93
CA LEU A 535 55.17 -3.08 18.26
C LEU A 535 54.19 -2.03 17.75
N LEU A 536 53.73 -2.12 16.50
CA LEU A 536 52.70 -1.27 15.94
C LEU A 536 51.42 -1.36 16.80
N ARG A 537 51.02 -2.53 17.21
CA ARG A 537 49.86 -2.74 18.10
C ARG A 537 50.03 -1.97 19.39
N ASN A 538 51.13 -2.15 20.09
CA ASN A 538 51.39 -1.46 21.35
C ASN A 538 51.36 0.08 21.21
N VAL A 539 51.93 0.59 20.11
CA VAL A 539 51.91 2.02 19.84
C VAL A 539 50.50 2.53 19.54
N MET A 540 49.72 1.78 18.75
CA MET A 540 48.35 2.16 18.45
C MET A 540 47.45 2.09 19.67
N ASP A 541 47.65 1.13 20.57
CA ASP A 541 46.93 1.04 21.83
C ASP A 541 47.22 2.27 22.74
N VAL A 542 48.49 2.69 22.80
CA VAL A 542 48.87 3.89 23.55
C VAL A 542 48.29 5.17 22.93
N LEU A 543 48.28 5.30 21.62
CA LEU A 543 47.71 6.44 20.89
C LEU A 543 46.18 6.47 20.93
N ALA A 544 45.53 5.31 20.92
CA ALA A 544 44.11 5.21 21.02
C ALA A 544 43.57 5.53 22.42
N ALA A 545 44.36 5.22 23.47
CA ALA A 545 43.92 5.41 24.84
C ALA A 545 43.78 6.89 25.25
N LYS A 546 44.59 7.80 24.74
CA LYS A 546 44.52 9.26 25.01
C LYS A 546 45.17 10.12 23.92
N PRO A 547 44.54 10.32 22.77
CA PRO A 547 45.09 11.28 21.80
C PRO A 547 44.96 12.69 22.37
N VAL A 548 46.09 13.39 22.46
CA VAL A 548 46.10 14.83 22.77
C VAL A 548 45.74 15.56 21.48
N LEU A 549 44.52 16.07 21.41
CA LEU A 549 44.07 16.89 20.30
C LEU A 549 44.54 18.34 20.46
N VAL A 550 45.04 18.93 19.40
CA VAL A 550 45.43 20.36 19.36
C VAL A 550 44.63 21.04 18.27
N ASP A 551 44.31 22.33 18.51
CA ASP A 551 43.67 23.18 17.53
C ASP A 551 44.62 23.38 16.33
N SER A 552 44.16 23.05 15.13
CA SER A 552 44.90 23.20 13.88
C SER A 552 44.95 24.65 13.38
N GLY A 553 44.20 25.56 13.99
CA GLY A 553 43.92 26.92 13.49
C GLY A 553 42.94 26.96 12.32
N GLN A 554 42.38 25.80 11.92
CA GLN A 554 41.35 25.69 10.89
C GLN A 554 39.98 25.44 11.53
N TRP A 555 38.95 25.85 10.82
CA TRP A 555 37.56 25.69 11.26
C TRP A 555 36.82 24.76 10.34
N GLN A 556 36.04 23.85 10.91
CA GLN A 556 35.13 22.99 10.18
C GLN A 556 33.67 23.34 10.48
N PRO A 557 32.73 23.10 9.59
CA PRO A 557 31.32 23.26 9.87
C PRO A 557 30.89 22.37 11.03
N LYS A 558 30.21 22.95 12.02
CA LYS A 558 29.55 22.16 13.04
C LYS A 558 28.13 21.89 12.59
N TYR A 559 27.82 20.63 12.43
CA TYR A 559 26.48 20.17 12.03
C TYR A 559 25.58 19.94 13.25
N GLY A 560 24.32 20.27 13.11
CA GLY A 560 23.30 19.93 14.08
C GLY A 560 23.07 18.40 14.15
N PRO A 561 22.22 17.95 15.08
CA PRO A 561 21.88 16.55 15.19
C PRO A 561 21.25 16.05 13.87
N GLN A 562 21.71 14.94 13.37
CA GLN A 562 21.16 14.33 12.16
C GLN A 562 19.78 13.75 12.47
N ARG A 563 18.77 14.23 11.77
CA ARG A 563 17.41 13.68 11.86
C ARG A 563 17.34 12.32 11.16
N THR A 564 16.55 11.43 11.70
CA THR A 564 16.28 10.12 11.07
C THR A 564 14.95 10.15 10.31
N TYR A 565 14.70 9.15 9.49
CA TYR A 565 13.41 8.95 8.83
C TYR A 565 12.27 8.86 9.86
N ALA A 566 12.50 8.14 10.97
CA ALA A 566 11.50 8.00 12.04
C ALA A 566 11.21 9.35 12.74
N ASP A 567 12.21 10.22 12.90
CA ASP A 567 12.00 11.58 13.47
C ASP A 567 11.09 12.41 12.56
N MET A 568 11.31 12.34 11.23
CA MET A 568 10.49 13.05 10.25
C MET A 568 9.07 12.50 10.21
N GLN A 569 8.91 11.17 10.23
CA GLN A 569 7.61 10.53 10.30
C GLN A 569 6.84 10.92 11.56
N ASN A 570 7.49 10.95 12.72
CA ASN A 570 6.88 11.37 13.99
C ASN A 570 6.49 12.86 13.98
N GLU A 571 7.29 13.71 13.34
CA GLU A 571 6.96 15.12 13.18
C GLU A 571 5.73 15.31 12.30
N ILE A 572 5.66 14.64 11.15
CA ILE A 572 4.49 14.65 10.27
C ILE A 572 3.28 14.10 11.01
N ALA A 573 3.40 12.97 11.71
CA ALA A 573 2.30 12.39 12.50
C ALA A 573 1.78 13.37 13.56
N SER A 574 2.70 14.04 14.29
CA SER A 574 2.32 15.07 15.25
C SER A 574 1.62 16.24 14.58
N HIS A 575 2.11 16.68 13.40
CA HIS A 575 1.47 17.73 12.62
C HIS A 575 0.04 17.35 12.22
N LEU A 576 -0.17 16.15 11.67
CA LEU A 576 -1.48 15.64 11.25
C LEU A 576 -2.48 15.55 12.42
N ALA A 577 -2.02 15.09 13.58
CA ALA A 577 -2.86 14.98 14.78
C ALA A 577 -3.27 16.34 15.36
N ASN A 578 -2.48 17.39 15.13
CA ASN A 578 -2.68 18.71 15.70
C ASN A 578 -3.17 19.78 14.70
N LEU A 579 -3.52 19.38 13.47
CA LEU A 579 -4.06 20.32 12.49
C LEU A 579 -5.27 21.08 13.02
N PRO A 580 -5.34 22.39 12.79
CA PRO A 580 -6.54 23.18 13.10
C PRO A 580 -7.75 22.72 12.25
N ARG A 581 -8.96 23.04 12.69
CA ARG A 581 -10.15 22.83 11.87
C ARG A 581 -10.03 23.57 10.54
N PHE A 582 -10.52 22.97 9.47
CA PHE A 582 -10.47 23.51 8.10
C PHE A 582 -9.07 23.69 7.57
N THR A 583 -8.11 22.95 8.13
CA THR A 583 -6.72 22.87 7.65
C THR A 583 -6.42 21.43 7.29
N ALA A 584 -5.71 21.22 6.20
CA ALA A 584 -5.32 19.88 5.73
C ALA A 584 -3.85 19.87 5.31
N TYR A 585 -3.20 18.74 5.48
CA TYR A 585 -1.93 18.44 4.86
C TYR A 585 -2.21 17.64 3.57
N VAL A 586 -1.68 18.11 2.45
CA VAL A 586 -2.02 17.56 1.13
C VAL A 586 -0.77 17.11 0.39
N LYS A 587 -0.93 15.98 -0.31
CA LYS A 587 0.02 15.46 -1.29
C LYS A 587 -0.68 15.38 -2.64
N ILE A 588 -0.19 16.13 -3.61
CA ILE A 588 -0.79 16.24 -4.93
C ILE A 588 0.21 15.78 -5.98
N ALA A 589 -0.17 14.80 -6.78
CA ALA A 589 0.63 14.26 -7.87
C ALA A 589 0.40 15.08 -9.14
N GLU A 590 1.24 16.07 -9.35
CA GLU A 590 1.36 16.82 -10.59
C GLU A 590 2.65 16.39 -11.33
N ALA A 591 3.23 17.26 -12.18
CA ALA A 591 4.51 16.98 -12.84
C ALA A 591 5.64 16.67 -11.84
N GLN A 592 5.57 17.30 -10.66
CA GLN A 592 6.31 16.95 -9.46
C GLN A 592 5.30 16.81 -8.31
N THR A 593 5.48 15.81 -7.47
CA THR A 593 4.66 15.68 -6.27
C THR A 593 4.93 16.85 -5.33
N VAL A 594 3.88 17.49 -4.88
CA VAL A 594 3.95 18.67 -4.00
C VAL A 594 3.19 18.37 -2.72
N GLU A 595 3.79 18.73 -1.60
CA GLU A 595 3.19 18.63 -0.27
C GLU A 595 3.00 20.01 0.33
N HIS A 596 1.79 20.28 0.83
CA HIS A 596 1.41 21.59 1.39
C HIS A 596 0.51 21.44 2.61
N THR A 597 0.65 22.37 3.54
CA THR A 597 -0.41 22.61 4.53
C THR A 597 -1.34 23.68 3.96
N ILE A 598 -2.61 23.32 3.76
CA ILE A 598 -3.60 24.22 3.18
C ILE A 598 -4.70 24.56 4.18
N LYS A 599 -5.26 25.77 4.06
CA LYS A 599 -6.54 26.14 4.63
C LYS A 599 -7.60 25.87 3.56
N THR A 600 -8.62 25.07 3.90
CA THR A 600 -9.72 24.73 2.98
C THR A 600 -10.57 25.95 2.67
N LEU A 601 -11.13 26.00 1.47
CA LEU A 601 -12.03 27.08 1.07
C LEU A 601 -13.34 27.00 1.84
N THR A 602 -13.83 28.15 2.26
CA THR A 602 -15.20 28.25 2.79
C THR A 602 -16.19 28.20 1.62
N PRO A 603 -17.17 27.30 1.63
CA PRO A 603 -18.18 27.25 0.57
C PRO A 603 -18.97 28.56 0.49
N ASP A 604 -19.27 28.99 -0.73
CA ASP A 604 -20.11 30.15 -0.98
C ASP A 604 -21.49 30.00 -0.35
N ARG A 605 -22.16 31.12 -0.09
CA ARG A 605 -23.54 31.10 0.37
C ARG A 605 -24.43 30.54 -0.72
N GLY A 606 -25.25 29.55 -0.37
CA GLY A 606 -26.26 28.99 -1.26
C GLY A 606 -27.47 29.93 -1.44
N VAL A 607 -28.42 29.53 -2.29
CA VAL A 607 -29.70 30.21 -2.47
C VAL A 607 -30.51 30.12 -1.17
N SER A 608 -31.54 31.00 -1.06
CA SER A 608 -32.47 30.96 0.08
C SER A 608 -33.23 29.62 0.15
N LEU A 609 -33.69 29.24 1.35
CA LEU A 609 -34.41 27.99 1.57
C LEU A 609 -35.60 27.83 0.63
N ARG A 610 -36.39 28.89 0.42
CA ARG A 610 -37.54 28.87 -0.50
C ARG A 610 -37.09 28.50 -1.94
N LYS A 611 -36.06 29.14 -2.47
CA LYS A 611 -35.53 28.84 -3.81
C LYS A 611 -34.95 27.41 -3.88
N LEU A 612 -34.37 26.94 -2.80
CA LEU A 612 -33.87 25.57 -2.72
C LEU A 612 -35.00 24.55 -2.80
N ASP A 613 -36.09 24.77 -2.05
CA ASP A 613 -37.27 23.89 -2.05
C ASP A 613 -37.99 23.87 -3.40
N GLU A 614 -38.14 25.04 -4.04
CA GLU A 614 -38.65 25.14 -5.42
C GLU A 614 -37.76 24.36 -6.43
N ARG A 615 -36.45 24.49 -6.30
CA ARG A 615 -35.48 23.75 -7.11
C ARG A 615 -35.57 22.24 -6.90
N LYS A 616 -35.58 21.79 -5.62
CA LYS A 616 -35.77 20.39 -5.27
C LYS A 616 -37.06 19.82 -5.86
N ALA A 617 -38.16 20.55 -5.77
CA ALA A 617 -39.44 20.11 -6.32
C ALA A 617 -39.35 19.89 -7.84
N ARG A 618 -38.79 20.85 -8.58
CA ARG A 618 -38.61 20.70 -10.06
C ARG A 618 -37.74 19.51 -10.42
N ILE A 619 -36.59 19.34 -9.73
CA ILE A 619 -35.67 18.24 -9.98
C ILE A 619 -36.33 16.90 -9.66
N ARG A 620 -37.03 16.79 -8.51
CA ARG A 620 -37.79 15.58 -8.13
C ARG A 620 -38.82 15.18 -9.17
N VAL A 621 -39.66 16.14 -9.60
CA VAL A 621 -40.67 15.85 -10.64
C VAL A 621 -39.99 15.29 -11.89
N ARG A 622 -38.94 15.92 -12.37
CA ARG A 622 -38.22 15.45 -13.55
C ARG A 622 -37.58 14.07 -13.35
N THR A 623 -36.97 13.81 -12.19
CA THR A 623 -36.37 12.52 -11.87
C THR A 623 -37.45 11.43 -11.79
N ARG A 624 -38.58 11.70 -11.14
CA ARG A 624 -39.70 10.75 -11.07
C ARG A 624 -40.23 10.40 -12.46
N THR A 625 -40.45 11.38 -13.31
CA THR A 625 -40.97 11.15 -14.66
C THR A 625 -40.07 10.32 -15.52
N ASN A 626 -38.74 10.50 -15.42
CA ASN A 626 -37.79 9.89 -16.34
C ASN A 626 -37.15 8.59 -15.81
N TYR A 627 -37.08 8.41 -14.49
CA TYR A 627 -36.25 7.37 -13.86
C TYR A 627 -36.92 6.59 -12.73
N CYS A 628 -38.14 6.94 -12.36
CA CYS A 628 -38.87 6.28 -11.28
C CYS A 628 -40.23 5.77 -11.79
N ARG A 629 -40.80 4.85 -11.04
CA ARG A 629 -42.12 4.29 -11.33
C ARG A 629 -43.00 4.39 -10.08
N PRO A 630 -44.35 4.49 -10.23
CA PRO A 630 -45.26 4.43 -9.10
C PRO A 630 -45.07 3.11 -8.33
N ARG A 631 -44.96 3.19 -7.01
CA ARG A 631 -44.71 2.05 -6.14
C ARG A 631 -45.72 0.93 -6.32
N ASN A 632 -46.99 1.26 -6.42
CA ASN A 632 -48.10 0.29 -6.58
C ASN A 632 -47.91 -0.54 -7.85
N GLU A 633 -47.46 0.05 -8.97
CA GLU A 633 -47.21 -0.67 -10.21
C GLU A 633 -46.02 -1.65 -10.05
N VAL A 634 -44.93 -1.19 -9.43
CA VAL A 634 -43.77 -2.00 -9.17
C VAL A 634 -44.08 -3.18 -8.25
N GLU A 635 -44.85 -2.93 -7.17
CA GLU A 635 -45.24 -4.01 -6.24
C GLU A 635 -46.19 -5.02 -6.90
N GLN A 636 -47.10 -4.57 -7.76
CA GLN A 636 -47.96 -5.47 -8.55
C GLN A 636 -47.14 -6.34 -9.51
N GLU A 637 -46.16 -5.76 -10.17
CA GLU A 637 -45.25 -6.50 -11.07
C GLU A 637 -44.42 -7.54 -10.30
N ILE A 638 -43.85 -7.18 -9.16
CA ILE A 638 -43.12 -8.11 -8.28
C ILE A 638 -44.06 -9.25 -7.84
N ALA A 639 -45.27 -8.92 -7.37
CA ALA A 639 -46.25 -9.89 -6.93
C ALA A 639 -46.70 -10.82 -8.07
N ALA A 640 -46.84 -10.28 -9.27
CA ALA A 640 -47.20 -11.11 -10.44
C ALA A 640 -46.14 -12.16 -10.78
N ARG A 641 -44.83 -11.75 -10.73
CA ARG A 641 -43.72 -12.69 -10.95
C ARG A 641 -43.58 -13.75 -9.86
N GLN A 642 -44.04 -13.45 -8.65
CA GLN A 642 -43.97 -14.34 -7.49
C GLN A 642 -45.19 -15.24 -7.36
N ARG A 643 -46.20 -15.11 -8.23
CA ARG A 643 -47.34 -16.05 -8.27
C ARG A 643 -46.88 -17.35 -8.90
N ILE A 644 -47.01 -18.40 -8.13
CA ILE A 644 -46.81 -19.77 -8.62
C ILE A 644 -48.11 -20.15 -9.37
N GLU A 645 -48.04 -20.15 -10.70
CA GLU A 645 -49.11 -20.84 -11.45
C GLU A 645 -48.93 -22.34 -11.22
N PRO A 646 -49.99 -23.05 -10.73
CA PRO A 646 -49.91 -24.49 -10.61
C PRO A 646 -49.59 -25.07 -12.00
N PRO A 647 -48.70 -26.07 -12.11
CA PRO A 647 -48.37 -26.66 -13.39
C PRO A 647 -49.65 -27.15 -14.06
N GLU A 648 -49.85 -26.76 -15.31
CA GLU A 648 -51.00 -27.27 -16.08
C GLU A 648 -51.06 -28.79 -15.94
N PRO A 649 -52.25 -29.38 -15.64
CA PRO A 649 -52.40 -30.80 -15.51
C PRO A 649 -52.00 -31.44 -16.88
N LYS A 650 -50.91 -32.23 -16.87
CA LYS A 650 -50.52 -33.00 -18.04
C LYS A 650 -51.73 -33.84 -18.48
N THR A 651 -52.42 -33.41 -19.51
CA THR A 651 -53.46 -34.18 -20.16
C THR A 651 -52.85 -35.53 -20.55
N LYS A 652 -53.25 -36.59 -19.82
CA LYS A 652 -52.93 -37.96 -20.21
C LYS A 652 -53.49 -38.18 -21.63
N ARG A 653 -52.59 -38.22 -22.61
CA ARG A 653 -52.97 -38.79 -23.92
C ARG A 653 -53.39 -40.22 -23.65
N VAL A 654 -54.70 -40.46 -23.62
CA VAL A 654 -55.25 -41.77 -23.69
C VAL A 654 -54.93 -42.32 -25.09
N HIS A 655 -53.97 -43.21 -25.18
CA HIS A 655 -53.81 -44.03 -26.36
C HIS A 655 -55.00 -44.96 -26.36
N THR A 656 -55.98 -44.67 -27.18
CA THR A 656 -56.97 -45.65 -27.62
C THR A 656 -56.24 -46.60 -28.58
N VAL A 657 -56.32 -47.90 -28.24
CA VAL A 657 -55.85 -49.04 -28.98
C VAL A 657 -56.63 -49.20 -30.29
#